data_9c70d9c84fe4a4993a65f3a5f73ce438
#
_entry.id   9c70d9c84fe4a4993a65f3a5f73ce438
#
_cell.length_a   1.000
_cell.length_b   1.000
_cell.length_c   1.000
_cell.angle_alpha   90.00
_cell.angle_beta   90.00
_cell.angle_gamma   90.00
#
_symmetry.space_group_name_H-M   'P 1'
#
loop_
_entity.id
_entity.type
_entity.pdbx_description
1 polymer ?
#
loop_
_entity_poly.entity_id
_entity_poly.type
_entity_poly.pdbx_seq_one_letter_code
_entity_poly.pdbx_strand_id
1 'polypeptide(L)'
;MSDAWCRMRVGGRAALVLALAVTACVASAADPGEPTLAEEAAFRAAVARVGAAVVRIEPVASAEAPGEGEAAAASGPSTGLVVASDPEASWILTTAFAVPGDVSDAVVVRADGGRQAARVVARDASRSLVLLKTQAVADLPALEPAPRRELEPGQWAIAVGRGWAQAAPSVAVGVVSAVDRAWGRAVQTDASVSPANYGGPLVDVAGRVIGILAPLPADTAGMKLGTELYDAGIGFAVPLEDMLAVLPRLQRGESLAAGVLGITWRSRDVVNGEPVIASCRQGSPAALAGLRPGDRFVRIGERPITRIGEARHQIMPRRAGDELAVEVERASAAGPRRIEARVTLAESLPPWRAAMVGVLPAAPPADAAAAGVTAEWLLPDGPAAAAGLGAGEVIRAVVLGGTAEGEGRVAVDATAALAGALAGVAPGDAVGLEVVRDGQPHTVTVTTGAAPADVPPMIEGWQPAAGDPLRGPVAAAVMKLESPDEPRPPLAVIPNAGRKEPVGVLVYFGVPHGPAAEAEAVAWKAAAAAWDVAVILPGSADPQRWSGDDLPAIRRSLAALHTKRPIDPARIAVAGRAAGGGFAWFVADRLGAAVRGVAVIDSALPRTAELEPAEPGRSRWVLLGKGGDGDVARRLTEDRRRLEAAGFPVGTVAADGETPPADLLCRWNVLLGLL
;
A
#
# COMPACT_ATOMS: atom_id res chain seq x y z
N MET A 1 -75.03 -34.38 19.44
CA MET A 1 -76.30 -34.12 18.77
C MET A 1 -76.00 -33.58 17.41
N SER A 2 -76.25 -34.46 16.49
CA SER A 2 -76.86 -34.47 15.13
C SER A 2 -76.06 -33.72 14.07
N ASP A 3 -75.34 -34.39 13.21
CA ASP A 3 -75.73 -34.95 11.90
C ASP A 3 -76.12 -33.91 10.86
N ALA A 4 -75.34 -33.82 9.78
CA ALA A 4 -75.82 -33.82 8.40
C ALA A 4 -74.79 -34.08 7.38
N TRP A 5 -74.77 -35.29 6.85
CA TRP A 5 -74.06 -35.70 5.65
C TRP A 5 -74.69 -35.05 4.42
N CYS A 6 -73.91 -34.39 3.58
CA CYS A 6 -74.29 -34.08 2.22
C CYS A 6 -73.40 -34.74 1.23
N ARG A 7 -73.83 -35.86 0.65
CA ARG A 7 -73.16 -36.53 -0.44
C ARG A 7 -73.38 -35.76 -1.73
N MET A 8 -72.33 -35.28 -2.33
CA MET A 8 -72.34 -34.81 -3.71
C MET A 8 -71.62 -35.83 -4.62
N ARG A 9 -72.36 -36.52 -5.46
CA ARG A 9 -71.86 -37.35 -6.56
C ARG A 9 -71.32 -36.42 -7.63
N VAL A 10 -70.00 -36.33 -7.79
CA VAL A 10 -69.39 -35.72 -8.97
C VAL A 10 -69.09 -36.85 -9.97
N GLY A 11 -69.67 -36.69 -11.16
CA GLY A 11 -69.67 -37.69 -12.20
C GLY A 11 -68.29 -38.01 -12.75
N GLY A 12 -68.09 -39.27 -13.12
CA GLY A 12 -66.84 -39.90 -13.55
C GLY A 12 -66.17 -39.32 -14.82
N ARG A 13 -66.62 -38.21 -15.37
CA ARG A 13 -65.96 -37.53 -16.51
C ARG A 13 -64.96 -36.45 -16.08
N ALA A 14 -65.11 -35.90 -14.89
CA ALA A 14 -64.13 -34.91 -14.36
C ALA A 14 -62.86 -35.58 -13.82
N ALA A 15 -62.98 -36.81 -13.28
CA ALA A 15 -61.81 -37.58 -12.80
C ALA A 15 -60.92 -38.08 -13.92
N LEU A 16 -61.41 -38.36 -15.13
CA LEU A 16 -60.61 -38.80 -16.26
C LEU A 16 -59.80 -37.66 -16.91
N VAL A 17 -60.37 -36.45 -16.96
CA VAL A 17 -59.67 -35.28 -17.50
C VAL A 17 -58.58 -34.79 -16.54
N LEU A 18 -58.81 -34.87 -15.21
CA LEU A 18 -57.78 -34.52 -14.22
C LEU A 18 -56.63 -35.54 -14.20
N ALA A 19 -56.89 -36.84 -14.41
CA ALA A 19 -55.89 -37.85 -14.48
C ALA A 19 -55.02 -37.72 -15.76
N LEU A 20 -55.59 -37.34 -16.90
CA LEU A 20 -54.88 -37.08 -18.14
C LEU A 20 -54.06 -35.78 -18.08
N ALA A 21 -54.50 -34.73 -17.39
CA ALA A 21 -53.77 -33.52 -17.18
C ALA A 21 -52.60 -33.68 -16.23
N VAL A 22 -52.73 -34.52 -15.18
CA VAL A 22 -51.63 -34.82 -14.27
C VAL A 22 -50.56 -35.72 -14.95
N THR A 23 -50.98 -36.65 -15.83
CA THR A 23 -50.04 -37.50 -16.56
C THR A 23 -49.28 -36.72 -17.67
N ALA A 24 -49.94 -35.70 -18.27
CA ALA A 24 -49.26 -34.83 -19.24
C ALA A 24 -48.28 -33.81 -18.56
N CYS A 25 -48.52 -33.40 -17.30
CA CYS A 25 -47.58 -32.55 -16.53
C CYS A 25 -46.40 -33.34 -15.97
N VAL A 26 -46.51 -34.64 -15.74
CA VAL A 26 -45.38 -35.45 -15.26
C VAL A 26 -44.45 -35.89 -16.40
N ALA A 27 -44.90 -35.85 -17.66
CA ALA A 27 -44.10 -36.22 -18.81
C ALA A 27 -43.16 -35.14 -19.33
N SER A 28 -43.10 -33.94 -18.67
CA SER A 28 -42.23 -32.84 -19.05
C SER A 28 -41.33 -32.31 -17.91
N ALA A 29 -41.17 -33.06 -16.85
CA ALA A 29 -40.09 -32.82 -15.90
C ALA A 29 -38.87 -33.63 -16.41
N ALA A 30 -38.09 -32.99 -17.28
CA ALA A 30 -36.70 -33.41 -17.50
C ALA A 30 -36.01 -33.40 -16.14
N ASP A 31 -35.37 -34.52 -15.81
CA ASP A 31 -34.62 -34.70 -14.57
C ASP A 31 -33.61 -33.51 -14.44
N PRO A 32 -33.65 -32.70 -13.37
CA PRO A 32 -32.80 -31.53 -13.28
C PRO A 32 -31.34 -31.84 -12.96
N GLY A 33 -30.89 -33.07 -13.09
CA GLY A 33 -29.60 -33.52 -12.56
C GLY A 33 -28.54 -33.96 -13.57
N GLU A 34 -28.82 -34.15 -14.85
CA GLU A 34 -27.80 -34.48 -15.85
C GLU A 34 -27.62 -33.30 -16.84
N PRO A 35 -26.37 -32.77 -17.01
CA PRO A 35 -26.06 -31.87 -18.12
C PRO A 35 -26.51 -32.57 -19.43
N THR A 36 -27.31 -31.88 -20.23
CA THR A 36 -27.78 -32.45 -21.47
C THR A 36 -26.56 -32.75 -22.36
N LEU A 37 -26.60 -33.84 -23.14
CA LEU A 37 -25.54 -34.18 -24.12
C LEU A 37 -25.22 -32.95 -25.04
N ALA A 38 -26.17 -32.08 -25.22
CA ALA A 38 -26.00 -30.82 -25.97
C ALA A 38 -25.11 -29.82 -25.27
N GLU A 39 -25.19 -29.66 -23.94
CA GLU A 39 -24.31 -28.77 -23.16
C GLU A 39 -22.88 -29.31 -23.17
N GLU A 40 -22.70 -30.58 -22.93
CA GLU A 40 -21.39 -31.24 -23.02
C GLU A 40 -20.75 -31.05 -24.41
N ALA A 41 -21.53 -31.23 -25.47
CA ALA A 41 -21.08 -31.03 -26.84
C ALA A 41 -20.68 -29.54 -27.09
N ALA A 42 -21.45 -28.59 -26.54
CA ALA A 42 -21.12 -27.15 -26.64
C ALA A 42 -19.80 -26.81 -25.93
N PHE A 43 -19.58 -27.31 -24.72
CA PHE A 43 -18.34 -27.10 -23.98
C PHE A 43 -17.12 -27.69 -24.71
N ARG A 44 -17.23 -28.90 -25.22
CA ARG A 44 -16.18 -29.54 -26.04
C ARG A 44 -15.88 -28.74 -27.31
N ALA A 45 -16.93 -28.26 -27.99
CA ALA A 45 -16.77 -27.43 -29.18
C ALA A 45 -16.08 -26.09 -28.88
N ALA A 46 -16.43 -25.41 -27.75
CA ALA A 46 -15.78 -24.20 -27.30
C ALA A 46 -14.29 -24.41 -27.03
N VAL A 47 -13.94 -25.48 -26.28
CA VAL A 47 -12.55 -25.84 -26.00
C VAL A 47 -11.77 -26.19 -27.28
N ALA A 48 -12.37 -26.89 -28.23
CA ALA A 48 -11.73 -27.27 -29.49
C ALA A 48 -11.38 -26.04 -30.33
N ARG A 49 -12.18 -24.97 -30.30
CA ARG A 49 -11.92 -23.70 -31.02
C ARG A 49 -10.64 -23.02 -30.58
N VAL A 50 -10.31 -23.05 -29.29
CA VAL A 50 -9.11 -22.37 -28.75
C VAL A 50 -7.94 -23.33 -28.54
N GLY A 51 -8.18 -24.63 -28.55
CA GLY A 51 -7.24 -25.66 -28.08
C GLY A 51 -5.86 -25.63 -28.78
N ALA A 52 -5.82 -25.30 -30.08
CA ALA A 52 -4.56 -25.18 -30.83
C ALA A 52 -3.72 -23.95 -30.41
N ALA A 53 -4.39 -22.89 -29.93
CA ALA A 53 -3.72 -21.67 -29.47
C ALA A 53 -3.27 -21.76 -28.00
N VAL A 54 -3.73 -22.76 -27.25
CA VAL A 54 -3.35 -22.98 -25.85
C VAL A 54 -2.07 -23.80 -25.77
N VAL A 55 -1.03 -23.23 -25.21
CA VAL A 55 0.32 -23.80 -25.11
C VAL A 55 0.75 -23.96 -23.66
N ARG A 56 1.70 -24.85 -23.40
CA ARG A 56 2.36 -24.97 -22.11
C ARG A 56 3.61 -24.10 -22.08
N ILE A 57 3.85 -23.41 -20.98
CA ILE A 57 5.02 -22.58 -20.74
C ILE A 57 5.90 -23.24 -19.68
N GLU A 58 7.17 -23.42 -20.01
CA GLU A 58 8.20 -23.92 -19.12
C GLU A 58 9.30 -22.84 -19.00
N PRO A 59 9.45 -22.18 -17.84
CA PRO A 59 10.49 -21.17 -17.66
C PRO A 59 11.86 -21.85 -17.73
N VAL A 60 12.83 -21.14 -18.35
CA VAL A 60 14.25 -21.57 -18.32
C VAL A 60 14.90 -20.86 -17.15
N ALA A 61 15.21 -21.60 -16.07
CA ALA A 61 15.93 -21.05 -14.93
C ALA A 61 17.33 -20.60 -15.34
N SER A 62 17.76 -19.41 -14.95
CA SER A 62 19.16 -19.00 -15.06
C SER A 62 20.02 -19.83 -14.12
N ALA A 63 21.19 -20.26 -14.58
CA ALA A 63 22.12 -21.11 -13.81
C ALA A 63 22.71 -20.43 -12.55
N GLU A 64 22.36 -19.17 -12.29
CA GLU A 64 22.87 -18.33 -11.19
C GLU A 64 21.84 -18.06 -10.07
N ALA A 65 20.74 -18.82 -9.99
CA ALA A 65 19.79 -18.62 -8.90
C ALA A 65 20.40 -19.10 -7.56
N PRO A 66 20.62 -18.22 -6.59
CA PRO A 66 21.16 -18.61 -5.30
C PRO A 66 20.07 -19.25 -4.42
N GLY A 67 20.34 -20.47 -3.98
CA GLY A 67 19.72 -21.04 -2.78
C GLY A 67 18.43 -21.81 -3.00
N GLU A 68 18.46 -23.05 -2.58
CA GLU A 68 17.33 -23.91 -2.29
C GLU A 68 16.42 -23.22 -1.26
N GLY A 69 15.38 -22.53 -1.71
CA GLY A 69 14.39 -21.89 -0.86
C GLY A 69 13.18 -21.49 -1.69
N GLU A 70 12.03 -21.57 -1.15
CA GLU A 70 10.67 -21.24 -1.59
C GLU A 70 10.42 -20.66 -3.01
N ALA A 71 11.36 -19.94 -3.61
CA ALA A 71 11.24 -19.41 -4.97
C ALA A 71 11.29 -20.50 -6.08
N ALA A 72 11.98 -21.60 -5.86
CA ALA A 72 12.05 -22.71 -6.83
C ALA A 72 10.76 -23.56 -6.84
N ALA A 73 9.98 -23.55 -5.76
CA ALA A 73 8.72 -24.26 -5.66
C ALA A 73 7.55 -23.58 -6.41
N ALA A 74 7.70 -22.30 -6.80
CA ALA A 74 6.65 -21.53 -7.46
C ALA A 74 6.62 -21.67 -9.00
N SER A 75 7.62 -22.27 -9.64
CA SER A 75 7.77 -22.31 -11.10
C SER A 75 7.46 -23.65 -11.73
N GLY A 76 6.26 -24.18 -11.44
CA GLY A 76 5.73 -25.32 -12.19
C GLY A 76 5.30 -24.93 -13.61
N PRO A 77 5.11 -25.94 -14.50
CA PRO A 77 4.56 -25.67 -15.83
C PRO A 77 3.22 -24.95 -15.74
N SER A 78 3.06 -23.93 -16.55
CA SER A 78 1.87 -23.09 -16.60
C SER A 78 1.36 -23.00 -18.04
N THR A 79 0.33 -22.21 -18.27
CA THR A 79 -0.31 -22.09 -19.59
C THR A 79 0.03 -20.75 -20.25
N GLY A 80 -0.02 -20.71 -21.57
CA GLY A 80 0.00 -19.50 -22.38
C GLY A 80 -1.03 -19.56 -23.49
N LEU A 81 -1.43 -18.40 -24.00
CA LEU A 81 -2.34 -18.27 -25.11
C LEU A 81 -1.65 -17.55 -26.27
N VAL A 82 -1.61 -18.17 -27.45
CA VAL A 82 -1.14 -17.50 -28.68
C VAL A 82 -2.21 -16.51 -29.12
N VAL A 83 -1.94 -15.22 -29.01
CA VAL A 83 -2.92 -14.14 -29.27
C VAL A 83 -2.75 -13.49 -30.65
N ALA A 84 -1.60 -13.66 -31.27
CA ALA A 84 -1.33 -13.20 -32.61
C ALA A 84 -0.24 -14.06 -33.25
N SER A 85 -0.29 -14.21 -34.60
CA SER A 85 0.75 -14.88 -35.37
C SER A 85 0.86 -14.19 -36.74
N ASP A 86 2.09 -14.01 -37.19
CA ASP A 86 2.44 -13.57 -38.54
C ASP A 86 3.43 -14.57 -39.15
N PRO A 87 3.85 -14.43 -40.42
CA PRO A 87 4.77 -15.36 -41.05
C PRO A 87 6.15 -15.47 -40.38
N GLU A 88 6.54 -14.53 -39.56
CA GLU A 88 7.86 -14.48 -38.91
C GLU A 88 7.80 -14.94 -37.45
N ALA A 89 6.69 -14.70 -36.75
CA ALA A 89 6.62 -14.92 -35.31
C ALA A 89 5.20 -15.19 -34.82
N SER A 90 5.10 -15.85 -33.67
CA SER A 90 3.89 -15.94 -32.86
C SER A 90 4.08 -15.24 -31.52
N TRP A 91 3.01 -14.63 -31.06
CA TRP A 91 2.96 -13.84 -29.84
C TRP A 91 2.06 -14.52 -28.83
N ILE A 92 2.60 -14.76 -27.62
CA ILE A 92 1.95 -15.53 -26.58
C ILE A 92 1.81 -14.68 -25.34
N LEU A 93 0.60 -14.57 -24.83
CA LEU A 93 0.35 -14.02 -23.50
C LEU A 93 0.40 -15.14 -22.46
N THR A 94 1.12 -14.91 -21.38
CA THR A 94 1.18 -15.72 -20.18
C THR A 94 1.25 -14.82 -18.95
N THR A 95 1.41 -15.37 -17.76
CA THR A 95 1.46 -14.59 -16.52
C THR A 95 2.87 -14.37 -16.01
N ALA A 96 3.06 -13.34 -15.18
CA ALA A 96 4.30 -13.14 -14.44
C ALA A 96 4.56 -14.27 -13.42
N PHE A 97 3.54 -15.03 -13.05
CA PHE A 97 3.68 -16.25 -12.25
C PHE A 97 4.42 -17.34 -13.03
N ALA A 98 4.06 -17.55 -14.30
CA ALA A 98 4.71 -18.54 -15.18
C ALA A 98 6.14 -18.12 -15.56
N VAL A 99 6.38 -16.83 -15.73
CA VAL A 99 7.66 -16.26 -16.18
C VAL A 99 8.03 -15.09 -15.23
N PRO A 100 8.66 -15.38 -14.08
CA PRO A 100 9.08 -14.37 -13.11
C PRO A 100 9.98 -13.28 -13.68
N GLY A 101 10.21 -12.22 -12.92
CA GLY A 101 10.87 -11.01 -13.37
C GLY A 101 12.31 -11.16 -13.87
N ASP A 102 13.04 -12.14 -13.35
CA ASP A 102 14.41 -12.49 -13.66
C ASP A 102 14.56 -13.44 -14.86
N VAL A 103 13.44 -14.01 -15.35
CA VAL A 103 13.43 -14.95 -16.48
C VAL A 103 13.27 -14.20 -17.79
N SER A 104 14.22 -14.36 -18.74
CA SER A 104 14.19 -13.77 -20.08
C SER A 104 13.70 -14.71 -21.16
N ASP A 105 13.76 -16.02 -20.92
CA ASP A 105 13.51 -17.05 -21.91
C ASP A 105 12.64 -18.19 -21.35
N ALA A 106 11.83 -18.77 -22.21
CA ALA A 106 10.95 -19.90 -21.86
C ALA A 106 10.90 -20.92 -22.99
N VAL A 107 10.50 -22.13 -22.68
CA VAL A 107 10.16 -23.14 -23.67
C VAL A 107 8.63 -23.20 -23.81
N VAL A 108 8.14 -23.04 -25.01
CA VAL A 108 6.74 -23.19 -25.38
C VAL A 108 6.53 -24.61 -25.90
N VAL A 109 5.58 -25.33 -25.32
CA VAL A 109 5.19 -26.68 -25.78
C VAL A 109 3.78 -26.61 -26.34
N ARG A 110 3.64 -26.92 -27.61
CA ARG A 110 2.38 -26.86 -28.37
C ARG A 110 1.51 -28.11 -28.11
N ALA A 111 0.29 -28.05 -28.61
CA ALA A 111 -0.66 -29.15 -28.50
C ALA A 111 -0.19 -30.46 -29.20
N ASP A 112 0.58 -30.34 -30.28
CA ASP A 112 1.18 -31.43 -31.03
C ASP A 112 2.47 -32.00 -30.38
N GLY A 113 2.89 -31.45 -29.23
CA GLY A 113 4.13 -31.81 -28.54
C GLY A 113 5.35 -31.07 -29.05
N GLY A 114 5.25 -30.24 -30.08
CA GLY A 114 6.36 -29.43 -30.61
C GLY A 114 6.86 -28.45 -29.57
N ARG A 115 8.18 -28.36 -29.43
CA ARG A 115 8.87 -27.48 -28.46
C ARG A 115 9.59 -26.37 -29.20
N GLN A 116 9.42 -25.15 -28.75
CA GLN A 116 10.06 -23.96 -29.34
C GLN A 116 10.59 -23.06 -28.22
N ALA A 117 11.73 -22.43 -28.46
CA ALA A 117 12.22 -21.38 -27.59
C ALA A 117 11.37 -20.11 -27.77
N ALA A 118 11.10 -19.44 -26.70
CA ALA A 118 10.42 -18.15 -26.69
C ALA A 118 11.18 -17.18 -25.80
N ARG A 119 11.18 -15.92 -26.21
CA ARG A 119 11.83 -14.82 -25.47
C ARG A 119 10.76 -13.88 -24.92
N VAL A 120 10.98 -13.39 -23.69
CA VAL A 120 10.20 -12.29 -23.11
C VAL A 120 10.45 -11.02 -23.93
N VAL A 121 9.38 -10.41 -24.42
CA VAL A 121 9.42 -9.14 -25.17
C VAL A 121 9.05 -7.97 -24.30
N ALA A 122 7.96 -8.10 -23.54
CA ALA A 122 7.46 -7.05 -22.68
C ALA A 122 6.62 -7.64 -21.54
N ARG A 123 6.44 -6.86 -20.48
CA ARG A 123 5.63 -7.20 -19.32
C ARG A 123 4.55 -6.15 -19.10
N ASP A 124 3.35 -6.56 -18.76
CA ASP A 124 2.31 -5.67 -18.20
C ASP A 124 2.19 -5.94 -16.70
N ALA A 125 2.96 -5.19 -15.90
CA ALA A 125 2.95 -5.31 -14.45
C ALA A 125 1.57 -4.97 -13.85
N SER A 126 0.79 -4.09 -14.51
CA SER A 126 -0.55 -3.71 -14.06
C SER A 126 -1.57 -4.85 -14.10
N ARG A 127 -1.27 -5.89 -14.90
CA ARG A 127 -2.13 -7.06 -15.15
C ARG A 127 -1.47 -8.38 -14.79
N SER A 128 -0.20 -8.36 -14.31
CA SER A 128 0.62 -9.55 -14.06
C SER A 128 0.76 -10.44 -15.31
N LEU A 129 0.82 -9.85 -16.51
CA LEU A 129 0.95 -10.54 -17.78
C LEU A 129 2.31 -10.31 -18.43
N VAL A 130 2.74 -11.28 -19.23
CA VAL A 130 4.00 -11.29 -19.97
C VAL A 130 3.73 -11.64 -21.42
N LEU A 131 4.32 -10.89 -22.35
CA LEU A 131 4.31 -11.20 -23.76
C LEU A 131 5.59 -11.93 -24.15
N LEU A 132 5.43 -13.12 -24.70
CA LEU A 132 6.51 -13.93 -25.28
C LEU A 132 6.43 -13.87 -26.80
N LYS A 133 7.62 -13.93 -27.44
CA LYS A 133 7.75 -14.09 -28.89
C LYS A 133 8.44 -15.43 -29.17
N THR A 134 7.89 -16.22 -30.10
CA THR A 134 8.48 -17.47 -30.59
C THR A 134 8.46 -17.51 -32.11
N GLN A 135 9.00 -18.55 -32.72
CA GLN A 135 8.87 -18.80 -34.15
C GLN A 135 7.40 -18.93 -34.55
N ALA A 136 7.09 -18.57 -35.79
CA ALA A 136 5.74 -18.65 -36.30
C ALA A 136 5.13 -20.06 -36.11
N VAL A 137 3.93 -20.10 -35.58
CA VAL A 137 3.13 -21.32 -35.44
C VAL A 137 2.07 -21.28 -36.56
N ALA A 138 2.10 -22.26 -37.44
CA ALA A 138 1.14 -22.38 -38.52
C ALA A 138 -0.23 -22.88 -38.00
N ASP A 139 -1.26 -22.64 -38.79
CA ASP A 139 -2.61 -23.20 -38.63
C ASP A 139 -3.30 -22.88 -37.31
N LEU A 140 -3.02 -21.69 -36.75
CA LEU A 140 -3.69 -21.23 -35.55
C LEU A 140 -5.09 -20.66 -35.86
N PRO A 141 -6.11 -21.00 -35.05
CA PRO A 141 -7.41 -20.37 -35.18
C PRO A 141 -7.32 -18.88 -34.82
N ALA A 142 -8.06 -18.05 -35.55
CA ALA A 142 -8.26 -16.68 -35.13
C ALA A 142 -9.04 -16.66 -33.80
N LEU A 143 -8.48 -16.05 -32.78
CA LEU A 143 -9.15 -15.87 -31.50
C LEU A 143 -10.12 -14.69 -31.59
N GLU A 144 -11.35 -14.93 -31.21
CA GLU A 144 -12.38 -13.90 -31.11
C GLU A 144 -12.52 -13.48 -29.66
N PRO A 145 -12.29 -12.19 -29.30
CA PRO A 145 -12.54 -11.71 -27.96
C PRO A 145 -14.05 -11.63 -27.69
N ALA A 146 -14.49 -12.03 -26.52
CA ALA A 146 -15.84 -11.77 -26.05
C ALA A 146 -15.91 -10.29 -25.62
N PRO A 147 -16.74 -9.45 -26.27
CA PRO A 147 -16.82 -8.04 -25.94
C PRO A 147 -17.31 -7.85 -24.50
N ARG A 148 -16.61 -7.02 -23.73
CA ARG A 148 -16.91 -6.82 -22.29
C ARG A 148 -18.35 -6.36 -22.04
N ARG A 149 -18.91 -5.55 -22.94
CA ARG A 149 -20.30 -5.06 -22.89
C ARG A 149 -21.36 -6.17 -23.03
N GLU A 150 -20.97 -7.36 -23.52
CA GLU A 150 -21.84 -8.53 -23.70
C GLU A 150 -21.72 -9.52 -22.57
N LEU A 151 -20.80 -9.30 -21.62
CA LEU A 151 -20.60 -10.18 -20.50
C LEU A 151 -21.60 -9.87 -19.38
N GLU A 152 -22.30 -10.90 -18.92
CA GLU A 152 -23.25 -10.82 -17.83
C GLU A 152 -22.95 -11.89 -16.77
N PRO A 153 -23.07 -11.57 -15.48
CA PRO A 153 -23.01 -12.58 -14.42
C PRO A 153 -24.01 -13.71 -14.66
N GLY A 154 -23.54 -14.96 -14.44
CA GLY A 154 -24.35 -16.16 -14.68
C GLY A 154 -24.13 -16.80 -16.05
N GLN A 155 -23.48 -16.15 -17.00
CA GLN A 155 -23.05 -16.78 -18.26
C GLN A 155 -22.02 -17.87 -18.01
N TRP A 156 -22.11 -18.98 -18.77
CA TRP A 156 -21.10 -20.04 -18.71
C TRP A 156 -19.70 -19.51 -19.04
N ALA A 157 -18.73 -19.96 -18.27
CA ALA A 157 -17.32 -19.65 -18.46
C ALA A 157 -16.48 -20.91 -18.31
N ILE A 158 -15.61 -21.16 -19.28
CA ILE A 158 -14.82 -22.37 -19.38
C ILE A 158 -13.34 -21.98 -19.27
N ALA A 159 -12.70 -22.37 -18.20
CA ALA A 159 -11.26 -22.21 -17.99
C ALA A 159 -10.50 -23.31 -18.72
N VAL A 160 -9.54 -22.95 -19.57
CA VAL A 160 -8.77 -23.91 -20.37
C VAL A 160 -7.29 -23.76 -20.03
N GLY A 161 -6.63 -24.87 -19.70
CA GLY A 161 -5.20 -24.88 -19.35
C GLY A 161 -4.45 -26.05 -19.97
N ARG A 162 -3.10 -25.96 -19.99
CA ARG A 162 -2.22 -27.00 -20.52
C ARG A 162 -1.00 -27.25 -19.61
N GLY A 163 -1.05 -26.80 -18.36
CA GLY A 163 0.08 -26.99 -17.43
C GLY A 163 0.44 -28.45 -17.17
N TRP A 164 -0.55 -29.31 -16.97
CA TRP A 164 -0.35 -30.70 -16.58
C TRP A 164 -0.44 -31.69 -17.73
N ALA A 165 -1.30 -31.43 -18.71
CA ALA A 165 -1.63 -32.39 -19.76
C ALA A 165 -0.69 -32.30 -20.95
N GLN A 166 -0.22 -33.44 -21.44
CA GLN A 166 0.63 -33.48 -22.62
C GLN A 166 -0.18 -33.44 -23.91
N ALA A 167 -1.32 -34.15 -23.98
CA ALA A 167 -2.12 -34.25 -25.20
C ALA A 167 -3.42 -33.46 -25.14
N ALA A 168 -4.17 -33.50 -24.03
CA ALA A 168 -5.44 -32.81 -23.87
C ALA A 168 -5.31 -31.61 -22.93
N PRO A 169 -6.02 -30.49 -23.17
CA PRO A 169 -6.08 -29.39 -22.22
C PRO A 169 -6.86 -29.80 -20.96
N SER A 170 -6.50 -29.24 -19.81
CA SER A 170 -7.34 -29.26 -18.61
C SER A 170 -8.48 -28.27 -18.78
N VAL A 171 -9.68 -28.65 -18.33
CA VAL A 171 -10.89 -27.85 -18.47
C VAL A 171 -11.61 -27.78 -17.15
N ALA A 172 -12.03 -26.58 -16.75
CA ALA A 172 -12.95 -26.38 -15.65
C ALA A 172 -14.10 -25.48 -16.10
N VAL A 173 -15.33 -25.89 -15.77
CA VAL A 173 -16.54 -25.15 -16.15
C VAL A 173 -17.10 -24.44 -14.92
N GLY A 174 -17.54 -23.24 -15.10
CA GLY A 174 -18.20 -22.40 -14.11
C GLY A 174 -18.99 -21.30 -14.80
N VAL A 175 -19.21 -20.20 -14.10
CA VAL A 175 -19.91 -19.02 -14.63
C VAL A 175 -19.08 -17.76 -14.46
N VAL A 176 -19.43 -16.74 -15.23
CA VAL A 176 -19.01 -15.36 -14.94
C VAL A 176 -19.69 -14.93 -13.65
N SER A 177 -18.94 -14.77 -12.57
CA SER A 177 -19.47 -14.35 -11.28
C SER A 177 -19.58 -12.83 -11.16
N ALA A 178 -18.70 -12.07 -11.81
CA ALA A 178 -18.73 -10.62 -11.87
C ALA A 178 -17.84 -10.08 -13.01
N VAL A 179 -18.21 -8.95 -13.60
CA VAL A 179 -17.52 -8.41 -14.78
C VAL A 179 -16.45 -7.37 -14.43
N ASP A 180 -16.65 -6.55 -13.39
CA ASP A 180 -15.81 -5.37 -13.08
C ASP A 180 -15.03 -5.53 -11.76
N ARG A 181 -14.39 -6.68 -11.54
CA ARG A 181 -13.56 -6.90 -10.37
C ARG A 181 -12.21 -6.19 -10.46
N ALA A 182 -11.54 -6.08 -9.31
CA ALA A 182 -10.26 -5.38 -9.20
C ALA A 182 -10.32 -3.97 -9.80
N TRP A 183 -11.40 -3.25 -9.50
CA TRP A 183 -11.64 -1.89 -10.00
C TRP A 183 -11.69 -1.82 -11.53
N GLY A 184 -12.33 -2.78 -12.17
CA GLY A 184 -12.49 -2.82 -13.62
C GLY A 184 -11.36 -3.52 -14.39
N ARG A 185 -10.40 -4.17 -13.70
CA ARG A 185 -9.27 -4.84 -14.36
C ARG A 185 -9.49 -6.32 -14.68
N ALA A 186 -10.50 -6.95 -14.10
CA ALA A 186 -10.71 -8.38 -14.25
C ALA A 186 -12.19 -8.79 -14.25
N VAL A 187 -12.45 -9.91 -14.89
CA VAL A 187 -13.67 -10.71 -14.81
C VAL A 187 -13.44 -11.80 -13.75
N GLN A 188 -14.41 -12.01 -12.87
CA GLN A 188 -14.40 -13.11 -11.90
C GLN A 188 -15.18 -14.32 -12.41
N THR A 189 -14.68 -15.50 -12.15
CA THR A 189 -15.37 -16.79 -12.42
C THR A 189 -15.28 -17.68 -11.17
N ASP A 190 -16.20 -18.59 -11.02
CA ASP A 190 -16.18 -19.69 -10.05
C ASP A 190 -15.65 -21.00 -10.65
N ALA A 191 -15.28 -21.01 -11.93
CA ALA A 191 -14.56 -22.13 -12.53
C ALA A 191 -13.28 -22.40 -11.71
N SER A 192 -13.03 -23.66 -11.36
CA SER A 192 -11.84 -24.07 -10.60
C SER A 192 -10.56 -23.75 -11.39
N VAL A 193 -9.80 -22.78 -10.91
CA VAL A 193 -8.54 -22.31 -11.52
C VAL A 193 -7.38 -22.66 -10.61
N SER A 194 -6.36 -23.29 -11.17
CA SER A 194 -5.10 -23.59 -10.49
C SER A 194 -3.93 -22.86 -11.16
N PRO A 195 -2.75 -22.79 -10.53
CA PRO A 195 -1.54 -22.24 -11.16
C PRO A 195 -1.24 -22.83 -12.55
N ALA A 196 -1.60 -24.10 -12.79
CA ALA A 196 -1.43 -24.73 -14.10
C ALA A 196 -2.32 -24.13 -15.21
N ASN A 197 -3.41 -23.44 -14.84
CA ASN A 197 -4.30 -22.76 -15.79
C ASN A 197 -3.92 -21.29 -16.00
N TYR A 198 -3.07 -20.70 -15.15
CA TYR A 198 -2.68 -19.30 -15.28
C TYR A 198 -1.99 -19.06 -16.63
N GLY A 199 -2.40 -17.99 -17.32
CA GLY A 199 -1.99 -17.66 -18.67
C GLY A 199 -2.87 -18.30 -19.75
N GLY A 200 -3.74 -19.25 -19.38
CA GLY A 200 -4.73 -19.84 -20.29
C GLY A 200 -5.97 -18.98 -20.46
N PRO A 201 -6.80 -19.26 -21.47
CA PRO A 201 -8.02 -18.52 -21.72
C PRO A 201 -9.16 -18.96 -20.79
N LEU A 202 -9.98 -17.98 -20.39
CA LEU A 202 -11.37 -18.17 -19.98
C LEU A 202 -12.23 -17.90 -21.21
N VAL A 203 -13.07 -18.87 -21.63
CA VAL A 203 -13.89 -18.76 -22.84
C VAL A 203 -15.38 -18.90 -22.53
N ASP A 204 -16.23 -18.33 -23.38
CA ASP A 204 -17.67 -18.56 -23.36
C ASP A 204 -18.05 -19.85 -24.12
N VAL A 205 -19.32 -20.22 -24.09
CA VAL A 205 -19.84 -21.43 -24.80
C VAL A 205 -19.72 -21.33 -26.32
N ALA A 206 -19.58 -20.13 -26.89
CA ALA A 206 -19.33 -19.92 -28.30
C ALA A 206 -17.82 -20.07 -28.65
N GLY A 207 -16.95 -20.26 -27.66
CA GLY A 207 -15.50 -20.33 -27.82
C GLY A 207 -14.82 -18.99 -28.00
N ARG A 208 -15.53 -17.87 -27.74
CA ARG A 208 -14.92 -16.54 -27.69
C ARG A 208 -14.15 -16.38 -26.39
N VAL A 209 -13.00 -15.71 -26.43
CA VAL A 209 -12.13 -15.56 -25.26
C VAL A 209 -12.58 -14.36 -24.43
N ILE A 210 -13.08 -14.65 -23.22
CA ILE A 210 -13.43 -13.62 -22.22
C ILE A 210 -12.17 -12.93 -21.72
N GLY A 211 -11.13 -13.71 -21.37
CA GLY A 211 -9.89 -13.14 -20.86
C GLY A 211 -8.80 -14.18 -20.61
N ILE A 212 -7.66 -13.70 -20.12
CA ILE A 212 -6.50 -14.49 -19.71
C ILE A 212 -6.57 -14.74 -18.22
N LEU A 213 -6.58 -15.99 -17.79
CA LEU A 213 -6.56 -16.38 -16.38
C LEU A 213 -5.25 -15.91 -15.72
N ALA A 214 -5.36 -15.13 -14.66
CA ALA A 214 -4.21 -14.58 -13.97
C ALA A 214 -4.48 -14.42 -12.46
N PRO A 215 -3.47 -14.63 -11.61
CA PRO A 215 -3.54 -14.17 -10.23
C PRO A 215 -3.56 -12.65 -10.24
N LEU A 216 -4.52 -12.04 -9.53
CA LEU A 216 -4.53 -10.59 -9.40
C LEU A 216 -3.38 -10.13 -8.50
N PRO A 217 -2.74 -8.98 -8.81
CA PRO A 217 -1.77 -8.37 -7.92
C PRO A 217 -2.39 -8.07 -6.55
N ALA A 218 -1.59 -8.24 -5.50
CA ALA A 218 -2.00 -8.08 -4.09
C ALA A 218 -2.54 -6.68 -3.70
N ASP A 219 -2.43 -5.70 -4.59
CA ASP A 219 -2.73 -4.28 -4.38
C ASP A 219 -4.23 -3.93 -4.36
N THR A 220 -5.10 -4.92 -4.44
CA THR A 220 -6.52 -4.69 -4.46
C THR A 220 -7.08 -4.60 -3.04
N ALA A 221 -7.08 -3.39 -2.48
CA ALA A 221 -7.83 -3.03 -1.27
C ALA A 221 -7.40 -3.71 0.04
N GLY A 222 -6.11 -3.91 0.27
CA GLY A 222 -5.61 -4.42 1.57
C GLY A 222 -5.87 -5.91 1.80
N MET A 223 -6.41 -6.62 0.82
CA MET A 223 -6.43 -8.07 0.80
C MET A 223 -5.22 -8.57 0.05
N LYS A 224 -4.37 -9.36 0.69
CA LYS A 224 -3.33 -10.14 0.03
C LYS A 224 -4.00 -11.26 -0.78
N LEU A 225 -4.50 -10.89 -1.96
CA LEU A 225 -5.08 -11.83 -2.94
C LEU A 225 -3.94 -12.42 -3.76
N GLY A 226 -3.11 -13.22 -3.13
CA GLY A 226 -2.06 -13.97 -3.80
C GLY A 226 -2.53 -15.38 -4.19
N THR A 227 -1.58 -16.26 -4.42
CA THR A 227 -1.76 -17.69 -4.67
C THR A 227 -2.53 -18.44 -3.57
N GLU A 228 -2.77 -17.79 -2.43
CA GLU A 228 -3.54 -18.34 -1.30
C GLU A 228 -5.03 -18.54 -1.59
N LEU A 229 -5.57 -17.95 -2.67
CA LEU A 229 -6.95 -18.15 -3.12
C LEU A 229 -7.10 -19.23 -4.18
N TYR A 230 -6.03 -19.88 -4.52
CA TYR A 230 -6.13 -20.99 -5.44
C TYR A 230 -6.98 -22.12 -4.79
N ASP A 231 -7.85 -22.72 -5.59
CA ASP A 231 -8.81 -23.74 -5.12
C ASP A 231 -9.92 -23.25 -4.18
N ALA A 232 -10.04 -21.93 -3.97
CA ALA A 232 -11.14 -21.34 -3.19
C ALA A 232 -12.44 -21.13 -4.01
N GLY A 233 -12.51 -21.61 -5.26
CA GLY A 233 -13.64 -21.35 -6.16
C GLY A 233 -13.73 -19.89 -6.62
N ILE A 234 -12.61 -19.17 -6.62
CA ILE A 234 -12.52 -17.77 -7.10
C ILE A 234 -11.39 -17.68 -8.12
N GLY A 235 -11.74 -17.56 -9.39
CA GLY A 235 -10.81 -17.31 -10.49
C GLY A 235 -10.96 -15.89 -11.03
N PHE A 236 -9.87 -15.35 -11.58
CA PHE A 236 -9.87 -14.05 -12.25
C PHE A 236 -9.28 -14.17 -13.65
N ALA A 237 -9.86 -13.43 -14.58
CA ALA A 237 -9.36 -13.32 -15.94
C ALA A 237 -9.22 -11.84 -16.34
N VAL A 238 -8.07 -11.49 -16.91
CA VAL A 238 -7.85 -10.17 -17.53
C VAL A 238 -8.54 -10.17 -18.89
N PRO A 239 -9.48 -9.23 -19.18
CA PRO A 239 -10.20 -9.21 -20.45
C PRO A 239 -9.25 -9.21 -21.65
N LEU A 240 -9.49 -10.12 -22.63
CA LEU A 240 -8.66 -10.19 -23.82
C LEU A 240 -8.75 -8.91 -24.66
N GLU A 241 -9.92 -8.30 -24.72
CA GLU A 241 -10.16 -7.02 -25.42
C GLU A 241 -9.19 -5.93 -24.93
N ASP A 242 -8.99 -5.80 -23.60
CA ASP A 242 -8.08 -4.84 -22.98
C ASP A 242 -6.61 -5.12 -23.34
N MET A 243 -6.25 -6.39 -23.53
CA MET A 243 -4.89 -6.79 -23.90
C MET A 243 -4.61 -6.61 -25.37
N LEU A 244 -5.57 -6.90 -26.24
CA LEU A 244 -5.45 -6.65 -27.68
C LEU A 244 -5.29 -5.17 -28.00
N ALA A 245 -5.95 -4.28 -27.22
CA ALA A 245 -5.82 -2.83 -27.38
C ALA A 245 -4.37 -2.34 -27.12
N VAL A 246 -3.61 -3.01 -26.27
CA VAL A 246 -2.21 -2.64 -25.93
C VAL A 246 -1.17 -3.57 -26.57
N LEU A 247 -1.59 -4.63 -27.24
CA LEU A 247 -0.70 -5.60 -27.86
C LEU A 247 0.35 -4.96 -28.77
N PRO A 248 0.02 -3.95 -29.63
CA PRO A 248 1.03 -3.29 -30.46
C PRO A 248 2.13 -2.58 -29.66
N ARG A 249 1.83 -2.08 -28.45
CA ARG A 249 2.83 -1.47 -27.56
C ARG A 249 3.77 -2.54 -27.01
N LEU A 250 3.19 -3.63 -26.49
CA LEU A 250 3.95 -4.76 -25.97
C LEU A 250 4.84 -5.41 -27.06
N GLN A 251 4.36 -5.54 -28.30
CA GLN A 251 5.12 -6.08 -29.43
C GLN A 251 6.35 -5.24 -29.79
N ARG A 252 6.32 -3.93 -29.55
CA ARG A 252 7.48 -3.03 -29.69
C ARG A 252 8.46 -3.11 -28.52
N GLY A 253 8.22 -3.99 -27.52
CA GLY A 253 9.06 -4.11 -26.34
C GLY A 253 8.76 -3.11 -25.22
N GLU A 254 7.65 -2.38 -25.31
CA GLU A 254 7.24 -1.46 -24.27
C GLU A 254 6.60 -2.22 -23.11
N SER A 255 7.27 -2.25 -21.95
CA SER A 255 6.67 -2.77 -20.74
C SER A 255 5.71 -1.75 -20.12
N LEU A 256 4.60 -2.24 -19.59
CA LEU A 256 3.50 -1.42 -19.11
C LEU A 256 3.38 -1.54 -17.58
N ALA A 257 3.18 -0.41 -16.92
CA ALA A 257 2.93 -0.32 -15.49
C ALA A 257 1.56 0.30 -15.20
N ALA A 258 1.06 0.14 -13.98
CA ALA A 258 -0.14 0.82 -13.53
C ALA A 258 0.08 2.34 -13.52
N GLY A 259 -0.93 3.07 -13.96
CA GLY A 259 -0.89 4.53 -13.90
C GLY A 259 -1.12 5.05 -12.48
N VAL A 260 -0.24 5.92 -12.02
CA VAL A 260 -0.30 6.53 -10.69
C VAL A 260 -0.72 8.00 -10.82
N LEU A 261 -1.75 8.39 -10.07
CA LEU A 261 -2.27 9.76 -10.01
C LEU A 261 -1.61 10.59 -8.90
N GLY A 262 -1.30 9.96 -7.77
CA GLY A 262 -0.62 10.56 -6.62
C GLY A 262 -1.51 11.39 -5.70
N ILE A 263 -2.72 10.89 -5.42
CA ILE A 263 -3.66 11.48 -4.45
C ILE A 263 -4.00 10.50 -3.33
N THR A 264 -4.45 11.05 -2.20
CA THR A 264 -5.15 10.30 -1.16
C THR A 264 -6.57 10.84 -1.01
N TRP A 265 -7.49 9.97 -0.58
CA TRP A 265 -8.89 10.33 -0.37
C TRP A 265 -9.13 10.78 1.08
N ARG A 266 -10.05 11.73 1.27
CA ARG A 266 -10.44 12.19 2.62
C ARG A 266 -11.19 11.11 3.40
N SER A 267 -12.06 10.36 2.73
CA SER A 267 -12.81 9.27 3.36
C SER A 267 -11.99 7.98 3.37
N ARG A 268 -12.12 7.22 4.47
CA ARG A 268 -11.60 5.84 4.58
C ARG A 268 -12.52 4.81 3.93
N ASP A 269 -13.79 5.16 3.69
CA ASP A 269 -14.71 4.33 2.91
C ASP A 269 -14.39 4.48 1.42
N VAL A 270 -13.56 3.57 0.92
CA VAL A 270 -13.08 3.56 -0.46
C VAL A 270 -14.15 3.16 -1.49
N VAL A 271 -15.30 2.71 -1.04
CA VAL A 271 -16.42 2.32 -1.91
C VAL A 271 -17.42 3.46 -2.03
N ASN A 272 -17.99 3.91 -0.90
CA ASN A 272 -19.11 4.85 -0.86
C ASN A 272 -18.71 6.26 -0.44
N GLY A 273 -17.47 6.47 0.07
CA GLY A 273 -17.02 7.78 0.51
C GLY A 273 -17.05 8.83 -0.59
N GLU A 274 -17.22 10.10 -0.22
CA GLU A 274 -17.15 11.21 -1.14
C GLU A 274 -15.75 11.31 -1.80
N PRO A 275 -15.68 11.55 -3.12
CA PRO A 275 -14.43 11.56 -3.87
C PRO A 275 -13.67 12.90 -3.69
N VAL A 276 -13.38 13.25 -2.44
CA VAL A 276 -12.66 14.47 -2.06
C VAL A 276 -11.19 14.16 -1.81
N ILE A 277 -10.30 14.92 -2.44
CA ILE A 277 -8.86 14.79 -2.26
C ILE A 277 -8.47 15.22 -0.84
N ALA A 278 -7.78 14.37 -0.11
CA ALA A 278 -7.15 14.74 1.17
C ALA A 278 -5.77 15.35 0.96
N SER A 279 -4.96 14.75 0.08
CA SER A 279 -3.63 15.24 -0.27
C SER A 279 -3.29 14.93 -1.72
N CYS A 280 -2.49 15.80 -2.34
CA CYS A 280 -1.80 15.54 -3.59
C CYS A 280 -0.31 15.37 -3.27
N ARG A 281 0.28 14.27 -3.72
CA ARG A 281 1.71 14.04 -3.53
C ARG A 281 2.51 15.03 -4.38
N GLN A 282 3.54 15.59 -3.79
CA GLN A 282 4.47 16.49 -4.43
C GLN A 282 5.04 15.90 -5.72
N GLY A 283 5.09 16.70 -6.80
CA GLY A 283 5.56 16.27 -8.12
C GLY A 283 4.73 15.18 -8.76
N SER A 284 3.57 14.81 -8.18
CA SER A 284 2.66 13.84 -8.77
C SER A 284 1.92 14.39 -9.98
N PRO A 285 1.42 13.51 -10.86
CA PRO A 285 0.55 13.92 -11.96
C PRO A 285 -0.62 14.81 -11.54
N ALA A 286 -1.26 14.51 -10.42
CA ALA A 286 -2.33 15.33 -9.88
C ALA A 286 -1.87 16.75 -9.50
N ALA A 287 -0.75 16.86 -8.78
CA ALA A 287 -0.19 18.16 -8.38
C ALA A 287 0.24 18.97 -9.60
N LEU A 288 0.92 18.36 -10.58
CA LEU A 288 1.36 19.01 -11.82
C LEU A 288 0.18 19.49 -12.67
N ALA A 289 -0.95 18.77 -12.64
CA ALA A 289 -2.19 19.17 -13.29
C ALA A 289 -3.00 20.22 -12.50
N GLY A 290 -2.50 20.70 -11.35
CA GLY A 290 -3.12 21.73 -10.54
C GLY A 290 -4.27 21.26 -9.64
N LEU A 291 -4.42 19.94 -9.44
CA LEU A 291 -5.35 19.39 -8.44
C LEU A 291 -4.82 19.70 -7.03
N ARG A 292 -5.72 19.93 -6.09
CA ARG A 292 -5.39 20.36 -4.72
C ARG A 292 -6.17 19.59 -3.66
N PRO A 293 -5.67 19.52 -2.43
CA PRO A 293 -6.48 19.07 -1.29
C PRO A 293 -7.79 19.85 -1.20
N GLY A 294 -8.88 19.14 -0.94
CA GLY A 294 -10.23 19.70 -0.90
C GLY A 294 -11.01 19.67 -2.22
N ASP A 295 -10.35 19.42 -3.34
CA ASP A 295 -11.05 19.22 -4.62
C ASP A 295 -11.91 17.95 -4.55
N ARG A 296 -13.15 18.07 -5.03
CA ARG A 296 -14.10 16.97 -5.15
C ARG A 296 -14.23 16.57 -6.61
N PHE A 297 -13.92 15.33 -6.95
CA PHE A 297 -14.15 14.83 -8.29
C PHE A 297 -15.65 14.84 -8.62
N VAL A 298 -16.00 15.37 -9.78
CA VAL A 298 -17.38 15.37 -10.31
C VAL A 298 -17.49 14.62 -11.63
N ARG A 299 -16.40 14.49 -12.40
CA ARG A 299 -16.37 13.73 -13.64
C ARG A 299 -14.95 13.24 -13.94
N ILE A 300 -14.84 12.04 -14.51
CA ILE A 300 -13.62 11.49 -15.09
C ILE A 300 -13.96 10.96 -16.49
N GLY A 301 -13.32 11.54 -17.52
CA GLY A 301 -13.73 11.33 -18.89
C GLY A 301 -15.20 11.74 -19.09
N GLU A 302 -16.01 10.84 -19.59
CA GLU A 302 -17.46 11.06 -19.77
C GLU A 302 -18.31 10.62 -18.56
N ARG A 303 -17.70 9.96 -17.55
CA ARG A 303 -18.42 9.36 -16.43
C ARG A 303 -18.57 10.34 -15.28
N PRO A 304 -19.80 10.60 -14.80
CA PRO A 304 -20.00 11.34 -13.56
C PRO A 304 -19.47 10.54 -12.37
N ILE A 305 -18.95 11.24 -11.38
CA ILE A 305 -18.32 10.67 -10.19
C ILE A 305 -19.00 11.25 -8.95
N THR A 306 -19.58 10.39 -8.15
CA THR A 306 -20.24 10.72 -6.88
C THR A 306 -19.58 10.06 -5.68
N ARG A 307 -18.84 8.95 -5.90
CA ARG A 307 -18.20 8.13 -4.87
C ARG A 307 -16.78 7.75 -5.27
N ILE A 308 -15.95 7.47 -4.27
CA ILE A 308 -14.56 7.04 -4.46
C ILE A 308 -14.49 5.76 -5.31
N GLY A 309 -15.40 4.80 -5.09
CA GLY A 309 -15.44 3.55 -5.87
C GLY A 309 -15.57 3.80 -7.38
N GLU A 310 -16.42 4.76 -7.78
CA GLU A 310 -16.58 5.14 -9.19
C GLU A 310 -15.30 5.78 -9.75
N ALA A 311 -14.66 6.66 -8.98
CA ALA A 311 -13.37 7.25 -9.36
C ALA A 311 -12.30 6.17 -9.55
N ARG A 312 -12.22 5.20 -8.63
CA ARG A 312 -11.28 4.09 -8.74
C ARG A 312 -11.50 3.24 -9.98
N HIS A 313 -12.76 2.94 -10.33
CA HIS A 313 -13.09 2.21 -11.56
C HIS A 313 -12.65 2.93 -12.83
N GLN A 314 -12.53 4.27 -12.81
CA GLN A 314 -12.04 5.03 -13.97
C GLN A 314 -10.51 5.16 -13.98
N ILE A 315 -9.87 5.20 -12.83
CA ILE A 315 -8.41 5.43 -12.69
C ILE A 315 -7.62 4.12 -12.75
N MET A 316 -8.00 3.12 -11.96
CA MET A 316 -7.22 1.90 -11.74
C MET A 316 -6.98 1.04 -13.00
N PRO A 317 -7.86 1.00 -14.03
CA PRO A 317 -7.57 0.31 -15.28
C PRO A 317 -6.49 0.98 -16.13
N ARG A 318 -6.19 2.25 -15.88
CA ARG A 318 -5.26 3.05 -16.69
C ARG A 318 -3.81 2.67 -16.42
N ARG A 319 -2.99 2.87 -17.45
CA ARG A 319 -1.54 2.60 -17.40
C ARG A 319 -0.75 3.90 -17.32
N ALA A 320 0.50 3.79 -16.98
CA ALA A 320 1.44 4.90 -17.06
C ALA A 320 1.47 5.44 -18.50
N GLY A 321 1.50 6.77 -18.62
CA GLY A 321 1.41 7.48 -19.90
C GLY A 321 0.00 7.71 -20.42
N ASP A 322 -1.04 7.07 -19.83
CA ASP A 322 -2.43 7.35 -20.23
C ASP A 322 -2.85 8.75 -19.75
N GLU A 323 -3.58 9.46 -20.59
CA GLU A 323 -4.19 10.74 -20.24
C GLU A 323 -5.57 10.53 -19.61
N LEU A 324 -5.83 11.28 -18.56
CA LEU A 324 -7.08 11.28 -17.82
C LEU A 324 -7.65 12.69 -17.79
N ALA A 325 -8.78 12.91 -18.47
CA ALA A 325 -9.53 14.15 -18.34
C ALA A 325 -10.36 14.10 -17.04
N VAL A 326 -10.19 15.08 -16.17
CA VAL A 326 -10.89 15.15 -14.89
C VAL A 326 -11.56 16.51 -14.74
N GLU A 327 -12.74 16.52 -14.11
CA GLU A 327 -13.42 17.73 -13.66
C GLU A 327 -13.59 17.63 -12.15
N VAL A 328 -13.14 18.65 -11.46
CA VAL A 328 -13.26 18.74 -10.00
C VAL A 328 -14.01 20.00 -9.60
N GLU A 329 -14.63 19.95 -8.45
CA GLU A 329 -15.26 21.10 -7.81
C GLU A 329 -14.40 21.56 -6.63
N ARG A 330 -13.94 22.80 -6.69
CA ARG A 330 -13.11 23.45 -5.66
C ARG A 330 -13.91 24.48 -4.92
N ALA A 331 -13.87 24.44 -3.59
CA ALA A 331 -14.51 25.48 -2.76
C ALA A 331 -13.77 26.82 -2.95
N SER A 332 -14.52 27.90 -3.10
CA SER A 332 -13.99 29.28 -3.11
C SER A 332 -14.92 30.20 -2.30
N ALA A 333 -14.44 31.39 -1.97
CA ALA A 333 -15.23 32.39 -1.23
C ALA A 333 -16.51 32.82 -1.96
N ALA A 334 -16.52 32.73 -3.30
CA ALA A 334 -17.68 33.06 -4.16
C ALA A 334 -18.60 31.85 -4.40
N GLY A 335 -18.32 30.68 -3.79
CA GLY A 335 -19.01 29.43 -4.02
C GLY A 335 -18.15 28.40 -4.75
N PRO A 336 -18.67 27.18 -4.96
CA PRO A 336 -17.91 26.12 -5.61
C PRO A 336 -17.63 26.44 -7.09
N ARG A 337 -16.38 26.25 -7.50
CA ARG A 337 -15.91 26.45 -8.88
C ARG A 337 -15.55 25.10 -9.52
N ARG A 338 -15.95 24.88 -10.75
CA ARG A 338 -15.53 23.73 -11.54
C ARG A 338 -14.21 24.01 -12.25
N ILE A 339 -13.32 23.02 -12.20
CA ILE A 339 -11.99 23.08 -12.77
C ILE A 339 -11.82 21.82 -13.62
N GLU A 340 -11.48 21.99 -14.89
CA GLU A 340 -11.09 20.91 -15.77
C GLU A 340 -9.58 20.79 -15.80
N ALA A 341 -9.08 19.55 -15.74
CA ALA A 341 -7.66 19.26 -15.84
C ALA A 341 -7.42 18.01 -16.70
N ARG A 342 -6.29 17.99 -17.38
CA ARG A 342 -5.76 16.79 -18.07
C ARG A 342 -4.56 16.29 -17.29
N VAL A 343 -4.60 15.03 -16.93
CA VAL A 343 -3.56 14.41 -16.08
C VAL A 343 -2.95 13.26 -16.86
N THR A 344 -1.65 13.32 -17.15
CA THR A 344 -0.91 12.18 -17.69
C THR A 344 -0.40 11.35 -16.52
N LEU A 345 -0.85 10.09 -16.39
CA LEU A 345 -0.50 9.22 -15.29
C LEU A 345 0.97 8.80 -15.36
N ALA A 346 1.65 8.75 -14.21
CA ALA A 346 3.04 8.33 -14.12
C ALA A 346 3.17 6.82 -13.81
N GLU A 347 4.30 6.23 -14.09
CA GLU A 347 4.64 4.86 -13.69
C GLU A 347 4.95 4.78 -12.18
N SER A 348 5.65 5.78 -11.68
CA SER A 348 6.01 5.91 -10.27
C SER A 348 5.99 7.38 -9.87
N LEU A 349 5.88 7.63 -8.59
CA LEU A 349 5.99 8.97 -8.06
C LEU A 349 7.45 9.27 -7.67
N PRO A 350 7.91 10.52 -7.84
CA PRO A 350 9.21 10.92 -7.30
C PRO A 350 9.23 10.68 -5.79
N PRO A 351 10.38 10.38 -5.19
CA PRO A 351 10.49 10.24 -3.74
C PRO A 351 9.94 11.48 -3.05
N TRP A 352 9.03 11.25 -2.10
CA TRP A 352 8.49 12.33 -1.30
C TRP A 352 9.54 12.83 -0.31
N ARG A 353 9.68 14.12 -0.18
CA ARG A 353 10.55 14.75 0.81
C ARG A 353 9.72 15.61 1.74
N ALA A 354 9.88 15.42 3.04
CA ALA A 354 9.20 16.23 4.03
C ALA A 354 9.63 17.69 3.90
N ALA A 355 8.65 18.55 3.59
CA ALA A 355 8.82 19.98 3.79
C ALA A 355 8.49 20.33 5.23
N MET A 356 9.27 21.23 5.83
CA MET A 356 9.03 21.69 7.17
C MET A 356 9.04 23.22 7.22
N VAL A 357 8.27 23.77 8.14
CA VAL A 357 8.31 25.18 8.48
C VAL A 357 9.24 25.45 9.69
N GLY A 358 9.63 24.41 10.43
CA GLY A 358 10.53 24.53 11.57
C GLY A 358 9.82 24.96 12.86
N VAL A 359 8.58 24.56 13.04
CA VAL A 359 7.75 24.83 14.21
C VAL A 359 7.60 23.57 15.04
N LEU A 360 7.90 23.64 16.33
CA LEU A 360 7.51 22.60 17.29
C LEU A 360 6.18 23.03 17.91
N PRO A 361 5.11 22.24 17.70
CA PRO A 361 3.79 22.56 18.22
C PRO A 361 3.69 22.30 19.72
N ALA A 362 2.99 23.17 20.44
CA ALA A 362 2.59 22.91 21.81
C ALA A 362 1.65 21.71 21.88
N ALA A 363 1.74 20.94 22.96
CA ALA A 363 0.75 19.92 23.24
C ALA A 363 -0.64 20.57 23.38
N PRO A 364 -1.70 20.04 22.74
CA PRO A 364 -3.03 20.63 22.87
C PRO A 364 -3.48 20.56 24.33
N PRO A 365 -3.97 21.66 24.90
CA PRO A 365 -4.53 21.64 26.26
C PRO A 365 -5.76 20.73 26.29
N ALA A 366 -5.92 19.97 27.39
CA ALA A 366 -6.96 18.97 27.53
C ALA A 366 -8.41 19.49 27.36
N ASP A 367 -8.63 20.79 27.55
CA ASP A 367 -9.94 21.43 27.58
C ASP A 367 -10.18 22.43 26.45
N ALA A 368 -9.28 22.56 25.48
CA ALA A 368 -9.41 23.62 24.48
C ALA A 368 -9.99 23.12 23.16
N ALA A 369 -11.21 23.49 22.89
CA ALA A 369 -11.74 23.70 21.55
C ALA A 369 -11.04 24.89 20.85
N ALA A 370 -9.74 25.13 21.10
CA ALA A 370 -8.98 26.21 20.51
C ALA A 370 -8.56 25.79 19.11
N ALA A 371 -9.29 26.30 18.11
CA ALA A 371 -8.90 26.14 16.72
C ALA A 371 -7.50 26.73 16.50
N GLY A 372 -6.49 25.91 16.20
CA GLY A 372 -5.15 26.33 15.85
C GLY A 372 -4.03 25.53 16.49
N VAL A 373 -2.82 25.73 16.00
CA VAL A 373 -1.58 25.13 16.50
C VAL A 373 -0.68 26.21 17.06
N THR A 374 -0.40 26.19 18.35
CA THR A 374 0.53 27.12 18.99
C THR A 374 1.96 26.72 18.67
N ALA A 375 2.76 27.64 18.17
CA ALA A 375 4.19 27.48 17.97
C ALA A 375 4.90 27.56 19.32
N GLU A 376 5.17 26.44 19.99
CA GLU A 376 5.85 26.42 21.28
C GLU A 376 7.31 26.83 21.15
N TRP A 377 7.94 26.31 20.10
CA TRP A 377 9.34 26.60 19.81
C TRP A 377 9.58 26.66 18.30
N LEU A 378 10.56 27.43 17.89
CA LEU A 378 10.97 27.57 16.50
C LEU A 378 12.41 27.10 16.35
N LEU A 379 12.67 26.35 15.27
CA LEU A 379 14.03 25.96 14.92
C LEU A 379 14.85 27.23 14.65
N PRO A 380 15.96 27.49 15.38
CA PRO A 380 16.84 28.61 15.10
C PRO A 380 17.32 28.58 13.64
N ASP A 381 17.29 29.71 12.96
CA ASP A 381 17.57 29.82 11.52
C ASP A 381 16.68 28.99 10.63
N GLY A 382 15.63 28.40 11.20
CA GLY A 382 14.63 27.62 10.44
C GLY A 382 13.68 28.52 9.63
N PRO A 383 12.91 27.92 8.71
CA PRO A 383 12.05 28.66 7.80
C PRO A 383 11.08 29.63 8.46
N ALA A 384 10.38 29.20 9.51
CA ALA A 384 9.41 30.07 10.23
C ALA A 384 10.10 31.19 11.01
N ALA A 385 11.22 30.89 11.68
CA ALA A 385 12.02 31.92 12.39
C ALA A 385 12.57 32.96 11.41
N ALA A 386 13.13 32.51 10.29
CA ALA A 386 13.63 33.42 9.23
C ALA A 386 12.52 34.29 8.62
N ALA A 387 11.29 33.77 8.58
CA ALA A 387 10.11 34.53 8.11
C ALA A 387 9.50 35.46 9.18
N GLY A 388 10.05 35.50 10.41
CA GLY A 388 9.58 36.35 11.48
C GLY A 388 8.37 35.85 12.27
N LEU A 389 8.12 34.54 12.26
CA LEU A 389 7.17 33.90 13.19
C LEU A 389 7.76 33.96 14.61
N GLY A 390 6.93 34.21 15.60
CA GLY A 390 7.28 34.22 17.00
C GLY A 390 6.84 33.00 17.77
N ALA A 391 7.59 32.60 18.81
CA ALA A 391 7.10 31.58 19.73
C ALA A 391 5.86 32.11 20.48
N GLY A 392 4.89 31.23 20.71
CA GLY A 392 3.60 31.58 21.31
C GLY A 392 2.51 31.99 20.31
N GLU A 393 2.85 32.23 19.04
CA GLU A 393 1.86 32.53 18.01
C GLU A 393 1.04 31.27 17.64
N VAL A 394 -0.24 31.52 17.28
CA VAL A 394 -1.18 30.44 16.96
C VAL A 394 -1.43 30.39 15.46
N ILE A 395 -1.04 29.29 14.82
CA ILE A 395 -1.29 29.02 13.40
C ILE A 395 -2.73 28.54 13.24
N ARG A 396 -3.52 29.24 12.41
CA ARG A 396 -4.95 28.99 12.16
C ARG A 396 -5.23 28.40 10.78
N ALA A 397 -4.39 28.70 9.80
CA ALA A 397 -4.50 28.13 8.47
C ALA A 397 -3.15 28.15 7.74
N VAL A 398 -3.06 27.27 6.75
CA VAL A 398 -1.98 27.26 5.74
C VAL A 398 -2.59 27.69 4.40
N VAL A 399 -1.95 28.65 3.74
CA VAL A 399 -2.32 29.08 2.39
C VAL A 399 -1.30 28.52 1.41
N LEU A 400 -1.74 27.60 0.56
CA LEU A 400 -0.90 26.97 -0.44
C LEU A 400 -0.92 27.77 -1.75
N GLY A 401 0.26 27.90 -2.41
CA GLY A 401 0.37 28.54 -3.73
C GLY A 401 0.49 30.06 -3.73
N GLY A 402 0.77 30.70 -2.60
CA GLY A 402 1.18 32.12 -2.52
C GLY A 402 0.14 33.16 -2.98
N THR A 403 -1.11 32.79 -3.18
CA THR A 403 -2.17 33.68 -3.64
C THR A 403 -2.95 34.27 -2.48
N ALA A 404 -3.00 35.63 -2.44
CA ALA A 404 -3.59 36.42 -1.36
C ALA A 404 -5.12 36.33 -1.23
N GLU A 405 -5.82 35.60 -2.09
CA GLU A 405 -7.28 35.60 -2.16
C GLU A 405 -7.94 34.24 -1.89
N GLY A 406 -7.57 33.57 -0.78
CA GLY A 406 -8.38 32.45 -0.25
C GLY A 406 -8.38 31.14 -1.06
N GLU A 407 -7.85 31.11 -2.27
CA GLU A 407 -7.64 29.90 -3.03
C GLU A 407 -6.45 29.12 -2.45
N GLY A 408 -6.69 27.91 -1.97
CA GLY A 408 -5.64 27.07 -1.34
C GLY A 408 -5.53 27.21 0.17
N ARG A 409 -6.47 27.90 0.83
CA ARG A 409 -6.52 28.00 2.29
C ARG A 409 -6.99 26.68 2.92
N VAL A 410 -6.14 26.11 3.77
CA VAL A 410 -6.43 24.90 4.57
C VAL A 410 -6.49 25.31 6.03
N ALA A 411 -7.66 25.16 6.65
CA ALA A 411 -7.81 25.46 8.08
C ALA A 411 -6.99 24.48 8.92
N VAL A 412 -6.36 25.00 9.98
CA VAL A 412 -5.54 24.25 10.92
C VAL A 412 -6.19 24.34 12.29
N ASP A 413 -6.80 23.25 12.72
CA ASP A 413 -7.42 23.08 14.04
C ASP A 413 -6.58 22.20 14.98
N ALA A 414 -5.67 21.41 14.40
CA ALA A 414 -4.79 20.50 15.12
C ALA A 414 -3.46 20.32 14.37
N THR A 415 -2.45 19.80 15.08
CA THR A 415 -1.12 19.47 14.54
C THR A 415 -1.21 18.55 13.32
N ALA A 416 -2.13 17.58 13.32
CA ALA A 416 -2.34 16.67 12.18
C ALA A 416 -2.84 17.40 10.92
N ALA A 417 -3.64 18.47 11.07
CA ALA A 417 -4.13 19.27 9.95
C ALA A 417 -2.99 20.10 9.34
N LEU A 418 -2.10 20.67 10.18
CA LEU A 418 -0.90 21.37 9.72
C LEU A 418 0.05 20.44 8.96
N ALA A 419 0.36 19.27 9.54
CA ALA A 419 1.18 18.26 8.88
C ALA A 419 0.55 17.78 7.54
N GLY A 420 -0.76 17.60 7.51
CA GLY A 420 -1.50 17.22 6.30
C GLY A 420 -1.44 18.29 5.21
N ALA A 421 -1.52 19.57 5.57
CA ALA A 421 -1.39 20.69 4.63
C ALA A 421 0.03 20.77 4.04
N LEU A 422 1.07 20.53 4.85
CA LEU A 422 2.46 20.53 4.41
C LEU A 422 2.84 19.30 3.60
N ALA A 423 2.10 18.19 3.69
CA ALA A 423 2.41 16.94 2.99
C ALA A 423 2.45 17.06 1.46
N GLY A 424 1.73 18.04 0.90
CA GLY A 424 1.74 18.35 -0.54
C GLY A 424 2.77 19.37 -0.98
N VAL A 425 3.54 19.94 -0.03
CA VAL A 425 4.48 21.04 -0.25
C VAL A 425 5.90 20.50 -0.40
N ALA A 426 6.69 21.07 -1.32
CA ALA A 426 8.10 20.75 -1.48
C ALA A 426 8.99 21.59 -0.54
N PRO A 427 10.14 21.06 -0.10
CA PRO A 427 11.20 21.93 0.42
C PRO A 427 11.59 22.97 -0.62
N GLY A 428 11.56 24.24 -0.21
CA GLY A 428 11.77 25.40 -1.09
C GLY A 428 10.50 26.09 -1.58
N ASP A 429 9.33 25.48 -1.43
CA ASP A 429 8.06 26.11 -1.77
C ASP A 429 7.65 27.15 -0.73
N ALA A 430 7.02 28.23 -1.18
CA ALA A 430 6.46 29.25 -0.31
C ALA A 430 5.04 28.87 0.15
N VAL A 431 4.78 28.98 1.45
CA VAL A 431 3.46 28.81 2.06
C VAL A 431 3.11 30.03 2.90
N GLY A 432 1.86 30.47 2.87
CA GLY A 432 1.35 31.46 3.81
C GLY A 432 0.88 30.77 5.10
N LEU A 433 1.32 31.25 6.26
CA LEU A 433 0.78 30.86 7.56
C LEU A 433 -0.11 31.99 8.07
N GLU A 434 -1.40 31.73 8.23
CA GLU A 434 -2.29 32.65 8.94
C GLU A 434 -2.11 32.43 10.44
N VAL A 435 -1.57 33.40 11.13
CA VAL A 435 -1.25 33.33 12.55
C VAL A 435 -1.99 34.38 13.34
N VAL A 436 -2.18 34.14 14.62
CA VAL A 436 -2.69 35.16 15.56
C VAL A 436 -1.53 35.60 16.44
N ARG A 437 -1.21 36.92 16.34
CA ARG A 437 -0.20 37.65 17.14
C ARG A 437 -0.92 38.73 17.92
N ASP A 438 -0.81 38.73 19.25
CA ASP A 438 -1.46 39.71 20.12
C ASP A 438 -2.96 39.89 19.87
N GLY A 439 -3.64 38.75 19.56
CA GLY A 439 -5.07 38.72 19.28
C GLY A 439 -5.46 39.20 17.87
N GLN A 440 -4.51 39.59 17.01
CA GLN A 440 -4.75 40.05 15.65
C GLN A 440 -4.29 39.02 14.62
N PRO A 441 -5.05 38.82 13.52
CA PRO A 441 -4.64 37.91 12.45
C PRO A 441 -3.54 38.56 11.60
N HIS A 442 -2.52 37.75 11.29
CA HIS A 442 -1.41 38.11 10.39
C HIS A 442 -1.14 36.95 9.44
N THR A 443 -0.61 37.25 8.26
CA THR A 443 -0.13 36.23 7.33
C THR A 443 1.39 36.35 7.23
N VAL A 444 2.08 35.25 7.54
CA VAL A 444 3.53 35.14 7.41
C VAL A 444 3.83 34.20 6.23
N THR A 445 4.59 34.70 5.25
CA THR A 445 5.03 33.86 4.12
C THR A 445 6.32 33.15 4.50
N VAL A 446 6.27 31.81 4.53
CA VAL A 446 7.40 30.95 4.91
C VAL A 446 7.86 30.18 3.68
N THR A 447 9.15 30.29 3.34
CA THR A 447 9.78 29.36 2.37
C THR A 447 10.16 28.09 3.12
N THR A 448 9.50 26.98 2.82
CA THR A 448 9.72 25.70 3.53
C THR A 448 11.13 25.18 3.35
N GLY A 449 11.66 24.50 4.37
CA GLY A 449 12.94 23.82 4.34
C GLY A 449 12.79 22.30 4.24
N ALA A 450 13.90 21.61 4.03
CA ALA A 450 13.98 20.18 4.25
C ALA A 450 14.17 19.88 5.75
N ALA A 451 13.76 18.67 6.18
CA ALA A 451 14.09 18.20 7.53
C ALA A 451 15.61 18.22 7.74
N PRO A 452 16.10 18.68 8.90
CA PRO A 452 17.52 18.77 9.14
C PRO A 452 18.16 17.38 9.05
N ALA A 453 19.32 17.28 8.39
CA ALA A 453 20.04 16.00 8.28
C ALA A 453 20.68 15.65 9.64
N ASP A 454 21.27 16.61 10.31
CA ASP A 454 21.99 16.40 11.57
C ASP A 454 21.21 16.95 12.77
N VAL A 455 21.35 16.29 13.90
CA VAL A 455 20.79 16.74 15.18
C VAL A 455 21.67 17.88 15.71
N PRO A 456 21.16 19.10 15.87
CA PRO A 456 21.96 20.21 16.36
C PRO A 456 22.54 19.90 17.76
N PRO A 457 23.76 20.39 18.05
CA PRO A 457 24.43 20.11 19.33
C PRO A 457 23.68 20.67 20.55
N MET A 458 22.98 21.78 20.35
CA MET A 458 22.06 22.37 21.33
C MET A 458 20.77 22.81 20.65
N ILE A 459 19.67 22.72 21.37
CA ILE A 459 18.40 23.33 20.96
C ILE A 459 18.26 24.60 21.82
N GLU A 460 18.83 25.72 21.31
CA GLU A 460 18.79 26.99 22.02
C GLU A 460 17.36 27.44 22.27
N GLY A 461 17.09 27.87 23.49
CA GLY A 461 15.75 28.29 23.91
C GLY A 461 14.74 27.15 24.17
N TRP A 462 15.09 25.89 23.89
CA TRP A 462 14.28 24.78 24.32
C TRP A 462 14.44 24.58 25.84
N GLN A 463 13.38 24.85 26.54
CA GLN A 463 13.23 24.35 27.91
C GLN A 463 12.07 23.37 27.88
N PRO A 464 12.29 22.07 28.17
CA PRO A 464 11.18 21.19 28.39
C PRO A 464 10.33 21.88 29.44
N ALA A 465 9.00 21.99 29.26
CA ALA A 465 8.07 22.74 30.10
C ALA A 465 8.34 22.56 31.62
N ALA A 466 9.52 22.82 31.99
CA ALA A 466 10.21 22.60 33.26
C ALA A 466 10.08 23.81 34.15
N GLY A 467 9.49 24.79 33.63
CA GLY A 467 9.61 26.07 34.32
C GLY A 467 8.42 26.47 35.16
N ASP A 468 7.67 25.56 35.74
CA ASP A 468 6.93 25.94 36.93
C ASP A 468 7.91 25.93 38.12
N PRO A 469 8.38 27.11 38.58
CA PRO A 469 9.30 27.19 39.73
C PRO A 469 8.79 26.52 40.98
N LEU A 470 7.49 26.15 41.02
CA LEU A 470 6.83 25.47 42.14
C LEU A 470 6.93 23.94 42.08
N ARG A 471 7.44 23.33 41.01
CA ARG A 471 7.43 21.90 40.82
C ARG A 471 8.78 21.17 40.99
N GLY A 472 9.85 21.86 41.29
CA GLY A 472 11.18 21.28 41.52
C GLY A 472 11.87 20.71 40.27
N PRO A 473 13.10 20.14 40.43
CA PRO A 473 13.87 19.61 39.31
C PRO A 473 13.17 18.42 38.67
N VAL A 474 13.23 18.35 37.35
CA VAL A 474 12.71 17.22 36.56
C VAL A 474 13.46 15.95 36.93
N ALA A 475 12.77 14.96 37.47
CA ALA A 475 13.33 13.67 37.82
C ALA A 475 12.77 12.56 36.92
N ALA A 476 13.60 11.63 36.47
CA ALA A 476 13.17 10.44 35.79
C ALA A 476 13.21 9.22 36.70
N ALA A 477 12.16 8.43 36.70
CA ALA A 477 12.03 7.18 37.42
C ALA A 477 12.26 5.99 36.51
N VAL A 478 13.00 4.98 37.04
CA VAL A 478 13.08 3.66 36.38
C VAL A 478 11.95 2.80 36.93
N MET A 479 11.14 2.25 36.04
CA MET A 479 10.00 1.42 36.37
C MET A 479 10.00 0.14 35.54
N LYS A 480 9.58 -0.97 36.15
CA LYS A 480 9.22 -2.19 35.39
C LYS A 480 7.83 -1.98 34.81
N LEU A 481 7.68 -2.21 33.51
CA LEU A 481 6.36 -2.23 32.90
C LEU A 481 5.75 -3.61 33.10
N GLU A 482 4.53 -3.63 33.62
CA GLU A 482 3.80 -4.87 33.85
C GLU A 482 3.50 -5.50 32.47
N SER A 483 3.98 -6.71 32.24
CA SER A 483 3.73 -7.51 31.08
C SER A 483 3.44 -8.94 31.55
N PRO A 484 2.17 -9.37 31.55
CA PRO A 484 1.82 -10.75 31.89
C PRO A 484 2.57 -11.71 30.95
N ASP A 485 3.06 -12.82 31.52
CA ASP A 485 3.72 -13.91 30.80
C ASP A 485 5.08 -13.59 30.14
N GLU A 486 5.71 -12.46 30.45
CA GLU A 486 7.06 -12.18 30.01
C GLU A 486 8.09 -12.59 31.06
N PRO A 487 9.03 -13.47 30.73
CA PRO A 487 10.07 -13.90 31.67
C PRO A 487 10.99 -12.74 32.07
N ARG A 488 10.99 -11.64 31.33
CA ARG A 488 11.77 -10.42 31.61
C ARG A 488 10.92 -9.20 31.32
N PRO A 489 10.35 -8.57 32.34
CA PRO A 489 9.54 -7.38 32.17
C PRO A 489 10.42 -6.23 31.63
N PRO A 490 9.93 -5.50 30.61
CA PRO A 490 10.64 -4.36 30.05
C PRO A 490 10.80 -3.25 31.08
N LEU A 491 11.92 -2.54 31.02
CA LEU A 491 12.17 -1.37 31.85
C LEU A 491 11.77 -0.12 31.11
N ALA A 492 11.21 0.84 31.82
CA ALA A 492 10.95 2.17 31.29
C ALA A 492 11.60 3.23 32.18
N VAL A 493 12.24 4.20 31.55
CA VAL A 493 12.71 5.43 32.18
C VAL A 493 11.69 6.51 31.86
N ILE A 494 10.89 6.91 32.85
CA ILE A 494 9.78 7.83 32.66
C ILE A 494 10.11 9.16 33.34
N PRO A 495 10.27 10.26 32.57
CA PRO A 495 10.43 11.58 33.16
C PRO A 495 9.09 12.04 33.74
N ASN A 496 9.11 12.67 34.91
CA ASN A 496 7.93 13.28 35.53
C ASN A 496 6.66 12.40 35.48
N ALA A 497 6.72 11.20 36.07
CA ALA A 497 5.67 10.17 36.01
C ALA A 497 4.24 10.64 36.40
N GLY A 498 4.11 11.79 37.09
CA GLY A 498 2.82 12.37 37.47
C GLY A 498 2.22 13.38 36.47
N ARG A 499 2.91 13.69 35.38
CA ARG A 499 2.43 14.63 34.36
C ARG A 499 1.39 13.97 33.44
N LYS A 500 0.42 14.79 32.99
CA LYS A 500 -0.64 14.37 32.05
C LYS A 500 -0.33 14.76 30.60
N GLU A 501 0.65 15.62 30.38
CA GLU A 501 1.07 16.05 29.05
C GLU A 501 1.72 14.87 28.31
N PRO A 502 1.44 14.70 26.99
CA PRO A 502 2.04 13.66 26.18
C PRO A 502 3.56 13.73 26.17
N VAL A 503 4.21 12.57 26.18
CA VAL A 503 5.67 12.42 26.19
C VAL A 503 6.16 11.76 24.91
N GLY A 504 7.32 12.19 24.39
CA GLY A 504 8.02 11.46 23.34
C GLY A 504 8.51 10.09 23.85
N VAL A 505 8.58 9.11 22.96
CA VAL A 505 9.00 7.75 23.32
C VAL A 505 10.15 7.28 22.46
N LEU A 506 11.17 6.72 23.09
CA LEU A 506 12.28 6.05 22.44
C LEU A 506 12.33 4.59 22.94
N VAL A 507 12.16 3.63 22.01
CA VAL A 507 12.40 2.22 22.30
C VAL A 507 13.83 1.89 21.90
N TYR A 508 14.67 1.53 22.87
CA TYR A 508 16.09 1.28 22.64
C TYR A 508 16.45 -0.20 22.76
N PHE A 509 17.05 -0.75 21.71
CA PHE A 509 17.50 -2.13 21.61
C PHE A 509 19.00 -2.21 21.85
N GLY A 510 19.39 -2.57 23.04
CA GLY A 510 20.76 -2.90 23.41
C GLY A 510 21.15 -4.32 23.01
N VAL A 511 22.16 -4.87 23.71
CA VAL A 511 22.53 -6.27 23.56
C VAL A 511 21.44 -7.16 24.15
N PRO A 512 20.96 -8.19 23.41
CA PRO A 512 20.02 -9.16 24.00
C PRO A 512 20.64 -9.73 25.28
N HIS A 513 19.90 -9.72 26.41
CA HIS A 513 20.39 -10.18 27.70
C HIS A 513 21.62 -9.50 28.30
N GLY A 514 21.78 -8.22 28.12
CA GLY A 514 22.72 -7.49 28.97
C GLY A 514 22.36 -7.70 30.44
N PRO A 515 23.26 -8.17 31.32
CA PRO A 515 23.01 -8.25 32.74
C PRO A 515 22.74 -6.90 33.40
N ALA A 516 22.87 -5.86 32.63
CA ALA A 516 22.91 -4.48 33.05
C ALA A 516 21.65 -3.67 32.66
N ALA A 517 20.50 -4.29 32.39
CA ALA A 517 19.30 -3.53 32.01
C ALA A 517 18.95 -2.42 32.99
N GLU A 518 19.13 -2.65 34.30
CA GLU A 518 18.92 -1.62 35.33
C GLU A 518 20.02 -0.55 35.29
N ALA A 519 21.29 -0.94 35.10
CA ALA A 519 22.41 0.02 35.00
C ALA A 519 22.28 0.84 33.69
N GLU A 520 21.88 0.20 32.58
CA GLU A 520 21.60 0.87 31.33
C GLU A 520 20.42 1.85 31.49
N ALA A 521 19.32 1.46 32.15
CA ALA A 521 18.21 2.34 32.44
C ALA A 521 18.62 3.56 33.29
N VAL A 522 19.53 3.36 34.27
CA VAL A 522 20.06 4.49 35.05
C VAL A 522 20.84 5.47 34.19
N ALA A 523 21.61 5.00 33.21
CA ALA A 523 22.34 5.87 32.26
C ALA A 523 21.43 6.78 31.43
N TRP A 524 20.20 6.36 31.15
CA TRP A 524 19.23 7.15 30.41
C TRP A 524 18.52 8.24 31.23
N LYS A 525 18.56 8.17 32.59
CA LYS A 525 17.75 9.06 33.45
C LYS A 525 18.00 10.54 33.22
N ALA A 526 19.27 10.94 33.12
CA ALA A 526 19.61 12.35 32.92
C ALA A 526 19.08 12.89 31.59
N ALA A 527 19.28 12.16 30.49
CA ALA A 527 18.80 12.55 29.18
C ALA A 527 17.26 12.51 29.10
N ALA A 528 16.63 11.46 29.61
CA ALA A 528 15.17 11.33 29.66
C ALA A 528 14.53 12.52 30.40
N ALA A 529 15.11 12.93 31.51
CA ALA A 529 14.67 14.08 32.30
C ALA A 529 14.89 15.41 31.58
N ALA A 530 16.07 15.59 30.97
CA ALA A 530 16.44 16.84 30.28
C ALA A 530 15.57 17.13 29.04
N TRP A 531 15.14 16.08 28.34
CA TRP A 531 14.45 16.23 27.06
C TRP A 531 12.97 15.83 27.12
N ASP A 532 12.43 15.45 28.27
CA ASP A 532 11.06 14.93 28.46
C ASP A 532 10.73 13.81 27.45
N VAL A 533 11.58 12.78 27.44
CA VAL A 533 11.45 11.61 26.59
C VAL A 533 11.43 10.35 27.46
N ALA A 534 10.38 9.53 27.32
CA ALA A 534 10.33 8.23 27.95
C ALA A 534 11.17 7.23 27.14
N VAL A 535 12.01 6.44 27.83
CA VAL A 535 12.84 5.43 27.17
C VAL A 535 12.39 4.05 27.62
N ILE A 536 12.05 3.18 26.66
CA ILE A 536 11.71 1.78 26.90
C ILE A 536 12.93 0.93 26.53
N LEU A 537 13.33 0.06 27.47
CA LEU A 537 14.36 -0.96 27.29
C LEU A 537 13.65 -2.32 27.31
N PRO A 538 13.27 -2.89 26.16
CA PRO A 538 12.58 -4.16 26.10
C PRO A 538 13.51 -5.32 26.45
N GLY A 539 12.95 -6.38 27.02
CA GLY A 539 13.64 -7.66 27.16
C GLY A 539 13.49 -8.47 25.86
N SER A 540 14.52 -9.24 25.50
CA SER A 540 14.41 -10.22 24.42
C SER A 540 13.94 -11.58 24.96
N ALA A 541 13.13 -12.30 24.18
CA ALA A 541 12.72 -13.67 24.49
C ALA A 541 13.91 -14.64 24.39
N ASP A 542 14.79 -14.45 23.39
CA ASP A 542 16.01 -15.23 23.18
C ASP A 542 17.23 -14.49 23.78
N PRO A 543 18.04 -15.13 24.63
CA PRO A 543 19.21 -14.50 25.21
C PRO A 543 20.30 -14.08 24.24
N GLN A 544 20.31 -14.61 23.05
CA GLN A 544 21.41 -14.41 22.10
C GLN A 544 21.05 -13.48 20.93
N ARG A 545 19.77 -13.26 20.68
CA ARG A 545 19.32 -12.49 19.52
C ARG A 545 17.97 -11.82 19.71
N TRP A 546 17.78 -10.73 19.00
CA TRP A 546 16.48 -10.14 18.74
C TRP A 546 15.77 -10.89 17.59
N SER A 547 14.45 -11.11 17.71
CA SER A 547 13.66 -11.83 16.70
C SER A 547 12.27 -11.22 16.51
N GLY A 548 11.54 -11.69 15.50
CA GLY A 548 10.15 -11.29 15.27
C GLY A 548 9.21 -11.61 16.43
N ASP A 549 9.57 -12.59 17.26
CA ASP A 549 8.79 -13.02 18.43
C ASP A 549 8.78 -11.96 19.54
N ASP A 550 9.73 -11.01 19.53
CA ASP A 550 9.78 -9.90 20.48
C ASP A 550 8.77 -8.78 20.17
N LEU A 551 8.23 -8.74 18.93
CA LEU A 551 7.34 -7.65 18.49
C LEU A 551 6.05 -7.51 19.33
N PRO A 552 5.35 -8.58 19.75
CA PRO A 552 4.19 -8.46 20.63
C PRO A 552 4.55 -7.83 21.98
N ALA A 553 5.71 -8.15 22.54
CA ALA A 553 6.20 -7.58 23.80
C ALA A 553 6.45 -6.08 23.69
N ILE A 554 7.04 -5.64 22.57
CA ILE A 554 7.26 -4.21 22.29
C ILE A 554 5.93 -3.45 22.21
N ARG A 555 4.92 -4.00 21.54
CA ARG A 555 3.58 -3.39 21.46
C ARG A 555 2.92 -3.28 22.83
N ARG A 556 3.02 -4.34 23.66
CA ARG A 556 2.51 -4.31 25.05
C ARG A 556 3.25 -3.27 25.88
N SER A 557 4.57 -3.14 25.73
CA SER A 557 5.37 -2.13 26.43
C SER A 557 4.92 -0.70 26.12
N LEU A 558 4.65 -0.40 24.86
CA LEU A 558 4.11 0.90 24.44
C LEU A 558 2.72 1.14 25.06
N ALA A 559 1.85 0.14 25.03
CA ALA A 559 0.51 0.24 25.65
C ALA A 559 0.61 0.42 27.17
N ALA A 560 1.47 -0.32 27.85
CA ALA A 560 1.70 -0.20 29.29
C ALA A 560 2.26 1.18 29.67
N LEU A 561 3.21 1.72 28.89
CA LEU A 561 3.70 3.08 29.07
C LEU A 561 2.57 4.10 28.92
N HIS A 562 1.72 3.94 27.89
CA HIS A 562 0.61 4.86 27.61
C HIS A 562 -0.37 4.96 28.80
N THR A 563 -0.55 3.89 29.58
CA THR A 563 -1.39 3.91 30.78
C THR A 563 -0.76 4.71 31.93
N LYS A 564 0.56 4.85 31.95
CA LYS A 564 1.30 5.61 32.98
C LYS A 564 1.46 7.08 32.59
N ARG A 565 1.71 7.35 31.31
CA ARG A 565 1.83 8.69 30.75
C ARG A 565 1.37 8.67 29.28
N PRO A 566 0.53 9.62 28.83
CA PRO A 566 0.12 9.71 27.42
C PRO A 566 1.36 9.79 26.52
N ILE A 567 1.30 9.10 25.36
CA ILE A 567 2.37 9.11 24.36
C ILE A 567 2.03 10.11 23.27
N ASP A 568 3.01 10.93 22.88
CA ASP A 568 2.92 11.77 21.70
C ASP A 568 3.13 10.92 20.42
N PRO A 569 2.10 10.75 19.57
CA PRO A 569 2.21 9.91 18.39
C PRO A 569 3.16 10.48 17.31
N ALA A 570 3.48 11.76 17.36
CA ALA A 570 4.45 12.38 16.45
C ALA A 570 5.91 12.09 16.87
N ARG A 571 6.15 11.63 18.10
CA ARG A 571 7.47 11.48 18.70
C ARG A 571 7.77 10.05 19.17
N ILE A 572 7.33 9.05 18.41
CA ILE A 572 7.69 7.64 18.65
C ILE A 572 8.89 7.28 17.79
N ALA A 573 9.99 6.91 18.44
CA ALA A 573 11.23 6.49 17.79
C ALA A 573 11.69 5.13 18.29
N VAL A 574 12.44 4.45 17.45
CA VAL A 574 13.17 3.23 17.80
C VAL A 574 14.65 3.43 17.54
N ALA A 575 15.49 2.92 18.40
CA ALA A 575 16.93 2.99 18.23
C ALA A 575 17.59 1.68 18.67
N GLY A 576 18.72 1.35 18.08
CA GLY A 576 19.46 0.18 18.52
C GLY A 576 20.91 0.22 18.08
N ARG A 577 21.73 -0.57 18.79
CA ARG A 577 23.15 -0.69 18.52
C ARG A 577 23.54 -2.12 18.17
N ALA A 578 24.47 -2.28 17.24
CA ALA A 578 24.93 -3.58 16.74
C ALA A 578 23.75 -4.47 16.31
N ALA A 579 23.55 -5.64 16.91
CA ALA A 579 22.40 -6.51 16.59
C ALA A 579 21.05 -5.81 16.80
N GLY A 580 20.94 -4.95 17.85
CA GLY A 580 19.75 -4.13 18.10
C GLY A 580 19.49 -3.08 17.03
N GLY A 581 20.52 -2.60 16.32
CA GLY A 581 20.36 -1.62 15.23
C GLY A 581 19.59 -2.17 14.03
N GLY A 582 19.96 -3.36 13.56
CA GLY A 582 19.20 -4.03 12.49
C GLY A 582 17.78 -4.39 12.93
N PHE A 583 17.61 -4.75 14.20
CA PHE A 583 16.28 -5.05 14.77
C PHE A 583 15.42 -3.79 14.92
N ALA A 584 15.99 -2.65 15.28
CA ALA A 584 15.27 -1.37 15.33
C ALA A 584 14.64 -1.04 13.96
N TRP A 585 15.36 -1.29 12.87
CA TRP A 585 14.80 -1.13 11.52
C TRP A 585 13.61 -2.08 11.28
N PHE A 586 13.77 -3.37 11.62
CA PHE A 586 12.70 -4.35 11.50
C PHE A 586 11.45 -3.95 12.29
N VAL A 587 11.63 -3.50 13.54
CA VAL A 587 10.50 -3.03 14.38
C VAL A 587 9.83 -1.81 13.78
N ALA A 588 10.60 -0.84 13.26
CA ALA A 588 10.05 0.34 12.59
C ALA A 588 9.20 -0.04 11.38
N ASP A 589 9.66 -1.00 10.59
CA ASP A 589 8.92 -1.49 9.43
C ASP A 589 7.58 -2.12 9.86
N ARG A 590 7.61 -2.99 10.87
CA ARG A 590 6.42 -3.70 11.38
C ARG A 590 5.43 -2.83 12.16
N LEU A 591 5.88 -1.74 12.77
CA LEU A 591 5.02 -0.76 13.42
C LEU A 591 4.52 0.32 12.44
N GLY A 592 5.11 0.39 11.25
CA GLY A 592 4.65 1.24 10.16
C GLY A 592 4.61 2.73 10.51
N ALA A 593 3.49 3.39 10.22
CA ALA A 593 3.30 4.84 10.41
C ALA A 593 3.38 5.32 11.88
N ALA A 594 3.34 4.40 12.85
CA ALA A 594 3.47 4.77 14.26
C ALA A 594 4.89 5.24 14.61
N VAL A 595 5.93 4.75 13.89
CA VAL A 595 7.32 5.11 14.16
C VAL A 595 7.75 6.25 13.26
N ARG A 596 8.19 7.34 13.86
CA ARG A 596 8.64 8.57 13.18
C ARG A 596 10.15 8.69 13.08
N GLY A 597 10.88 7.97 13.91
CA GLY A 597 12.34 7.99 13.92
C GLY A 597 12.97 6.62 14.05
N VAL A 598 14.07 6.37 13.34
CA VAL A 598 14.87 5.14 13.45
C VAL A 598 16.34 5.49 13.58
N ALA A 599 17.00 5.05 14.64
CA ALA A 599 18.44 5.21 14.79
C ALA A 599 19.13 3.84 14.76
N VAL A 600 20.03 3.66 13.80
CA VAL A 600 20.81 2.43 13.62
C VAL A 600 22.27 2.76 13.90
N ILE A 601 22.83 2.20 14.99
CA ILE A 601 24.16 2.51 15.47
C ILE A 601 25.03 1.25 15.38
N ASP A 602 26.24 1.37 14.84
CA ASP A 602 27.20 0.27 14.67
C ASP A 602 26.62 -0.96 13.94
N SER A 603 25.68 -0.71 13.04
CA SER A 603 25.00 -1.75 12.25
C SER A 603 24.59 -1.18 10.90
N ALA A 604 24.48 -2.06 9.90
CA ALA A 604 23.86 -1.72 8.62
C ALA A 604 22.43 -2.23 8.55
N LEU A 605 21.65 -1.71 7.61
CA LEU A 605 20.31 -2.22 7.34
C LEU A 605 20.37 -3.71 6.94
N PRO A 606 19.32 -4.49 7.26
CA PRO A 606 19.23 -5.86 6.75
C PRO A 606 19.32 -5.88 5.23
N ARG A 607 20.04 -6.83 4.65
CA ARG A 607 20.18 -6.95 3.18
C ARG A 607 18.86 -7.19 2.47
N THR A 608 17.93 -7.83 3.16
CA THR A 608 16.57 -8.10 2.70
C THR A 608 15.60 -6.94 2.94
N ALA A 609 16.06 -5.80 3.48
CA ALA A 609 15.20 -4.64 3.69
C ALA A 609 14.79 -4.03 2.34
N GLU A 610 13.55 -4.24 1.95
CA GLU A 610 12.92 -3.48 0.89
C GLU A 610 12.63 -2.07 1.42
N LEU A 611 13.20 -1.06 0.78
CA LEU A 611 12.95 0.33 1.11
C LEU A 611 11.78 0.83 0.27
N GLU A 612 10.59 0.81 0.85
CA GLU A 612 9.48 1.55 0.25
C GLU A 612 9.79 3.06 0.25
N PRO A 613 9.49 3.78 -0.83
CA PRO A 613 9.66 5.23 -0.85
C PRO A 613 8.95 5.93 0.30
N ALA A 614 9.54 7.01 0.82
CA ALA A 614 8.92 7.83 1.83
C ALA A 614 7.59 8.38 1.33
N GLU A 615 6.58 8.40 2.21
CA GLU A 615 5.24 8.91 1.95
C GLU A 615 4.75 9.80 3.09
N PRO A 616 3.82 10.73 2.82
CA PRO A 616 3.15 11.46 3.89
C PRO A 616 2.55 10.48 4.92
N GLY A 617 2.92 10.63 6.19
CA GLY A 617 2.51 9.73 7.27
C GLY A 617 3.38 8.48 7.45
N ARG A 618 4.26 8.13 6.52
CA ARG A 618 5.29 7.08 6.64
C ARG A 618 6.72 7.63 6.58
N SER A 619 6.89 8.93 6.60
CA SER A 619 8.22 9.53 6.68
C SER A 619 8.82 9.27 8.06
N ARG A 620 10.07 8.84 8.06
CA ARG A 620 10.87 8.58 9.26
C ARG A 620 12.17 9.33 9.14
N TRP A 621 12.56 10.02 10.18
CA TRP A 621 13.90 10.54 10.24
C TRP A 621 14.86 9.44 10.66
N VAL A 622 15.84 9.12 9.82
CA VAL A 622 16.79 8.05 10.05
C VAL A 622 18.12 8.63 10.54
N LEU A 623 18.64 8.10 11.64
CA LEU A 623 19.99 8.37 12.09
C LEU A 623 20.87 7.15 11.88
N LEU A 624 22.00 7.32 11.20
CA LEU A 624 23.01 6.29 11.00
C LEU A 624 24.24 6.59 11.85
N GLY A 625 24.51 5.72 12.82
CA GLY A 625 25.66 5.86 13.71
C GLY A 625 26.92 5.30 13.09
N LYS A 626 27.95 6.14 12.98
CA LYS A 626 29.26 5.73 12.46
C LYS A 626 30.07 5.10 13.60
N GLY A 627 30.12 3.78 13.65
CA GLY A 627 31.03 3.01 14.47
C GLY A 627 31.92 2.12 13.60
N GLY A 628 33.20 2.11 13.86
CA GLY A 628 34.15 1.17 13.29
C GLY A 628 34.63 1.49 11.88
N ASP A 629 35.84 0.95 11.57
CA ASP A 629 36.40 0.90 10.23
C ASP A 629 35.97 -0.40 9.54
N GLY A 630 35.87 -0.39 8.22
CA GLY A 630 35.73 -1.59 7.42
C GLY A 630 34.38 -1.78 6.73
N ASP A 631 33.79 -2.98 6.78
CA ASP A 631 32.65 -3.38 5.97
C ASP A 631 31.36 -2.66 6.40
N VAL A 632 31.17 -2.45 7.70
CA VAL A 632 30.00 -1.74 8.25
C VAL A 632 29.97 -0.29 7.76
N ALA A 633 31.10 0.42 7.75
CA ALA A 633 31.18 1.80 7.29
C ALA A 633 30.85 1.95 5.79
N ARG A 634 31.29 1.00 4.95
CA ARG A 634 30.92 0.98 3.53
C ARG A 634 29.45 0.75 3.34
N ARG A 635 28.86 -0.21 4.06
CA ARG A 635 27.43 -0.51 4.01
C ARG A 635 26.58 0.65 4.49
N LEU A 636 26.96 1.33 5.57
CA LEU A 636 26.27 2.53 6.04
C LEU A 636 26.27 3.65 5.00
N THR A 637 27.36 3.81 4.22
CA THR A 637 27.41 4.79 3.12
C THR A 637 26.44 4.41 1.99
N GLU A 638 26.32 3.14 1.68
CA GLU A 638 25.37 2.63 0.68
C GLU A 638 23.93 2.75 1.20
N ASP A 639 23.67 2.35 2.43
CA ASP A 639 22.36 2.46 3.07
C ASP A 639 21.89 3.92 3.14
N ARG A 640 22.79 4.86 3.43
CA ARG A 640 22.49 6.29 3.38
C ARG A 640 21.98 6.72 2.00
N ARG A 641 22.71 6.34 0.93
CA ARG A 641 22.30 6.68 -0.44
C ARG A 641 20.97 6.06 -0.80
N ARG A 642 20.71 4.82 -0.41
CA ARG A 642 19.44 4.12 -0.65
C ARG A 642 18.29 4.82 0.07
N LEU A 643 18.47 5.21 1.33
CA LEU A 643 17.47 5.91 2.14
C LEU A 643 17.18 7.32 1.59
N GLU A 644 18.22 8.10 1.26
CA GLU A 644 18.08 9.42 0.65
C GLU A 644 17.39 9.35 -0.71
N ALA A 645 17.71 8.34 -1.52
CA ALA A 645 17.05 8.07 -2.79
C ALA A 645 15.57 7.69 -2.60
N ALA A 646 15.24 7.01 -1.51
CA ALA A 646 13.85 6.70 -1.13
C ALA A 646 13.11 7.91 -0.50
N GLY A 647 13.78 9.06 -0.29
CA GLY A 647 13.17 10.30 0.22
C GLY A 647 13.22 10.47 1.74
N PHE A 648 13.88 9.57 2.46
CA PHE A 648 14.02 9.71 3.92
C PHE A 648 15.05 10.80 4.27
N PRO A 649 14.80 11.66 5.27
CA PRO A 649 15.83 12.47 5.88
C PRO A 649 16.81 11.58 6.66
N VAL A 650 18.10 11.67 6.33
CA VAL A 650 19.15 10.85 6.94
C VAL A 650 20.20 11.71 7.59
N GLY A 651 20.30 11.60 8.91
CA GLY A 651 21.35 12.21 9.72
C GLY A 651 22.43 11.21 10.13
N THR A 652 23.52 11.75 10.66
CA THR A 652 24.63 10.95 11.21
C THR A 652 24.77 11.13 12.71
N VAL A 653 25.11 10.04 13.39
CA VAL A 653 25.43 10.05 14.83
C VAL A 653 26.89 9.65 14.99
N ALA A 654 27.68 10.47 15.68
CA ALA A 654 28.99 10.06 16.16
C ALA A 654 28.78 9.04 17.30
N ALA A 655 29.28 7.83 17.10
CA ALA A 655 29.22 6.75 18.11
C ALA A 655 30.61 6.52 18.68
N ASP A 656 31.08 7.47 19.48
CA ASP A 656 32.39 7.34 20.15
C ASP A 656 32.13 6.70 21.53
N GLY A 657 32.45 5.41 21.66
CA GLY A 657 32.41 4.68 22.93
C GLY A 657 31.33 3.61 23.07
N GLU A 658 31.35 2.88 24.19
CA GLU A 658 30.44 1.76 24.48
C GLU A 658 29.04 2.21 24.99
N THR A 659 28.92 3.46 25.45
CA THR A 659 27.67 4.00 25.96
C THR A 659 26.77 4.51 24.85
N PRO A 660 25.41 4.28 24.95
CA PRO A 660 24.49 4.85 24.00
C PRO A 660 24.55 6.38 24.07
N PRO A 661 24.46 7.09 22.95
CA PRO A 661 24.41 8.56 22.93
C PRO A 661 23.05 9.08 23.41
N ALA A 662 22.75 8.85 24.68
CA ALA A 662 21.43 9.05 25.29
C ALA A 662 20.92 10.48 25.12
N ASP A 663 21.77 11.48 25.36
CA ASP A 663 21.41 12.89 25.18
C ASP A 663 21.03 13.22 23.73
N LEU A 664 21.86 12.78 22.79
CA LEU A 664 21.61 13.02 21.37
C LEU A 664 20.31 12.35 20.90
N LEU A 665 20.06 11.11 21.29
CA LEU A 665 18.86 10.36 20.87
C LEU A 665 17.58 10.93 21.51
N CYS A 666 17.62 11.39 22.76
CA CYS A 666 16.49 12.06 23.39
C CYS A 666 16.23 13.45 22.73
N ARG A 667 17.28 14.23 22.47
CA ARG A 667 17.18 15.51 21.75
C ARG A 667 16.62 15.33 20.34
N TRP A 668 17.11 14.33 19.60
CA TRP A 668 16.56 13.98 18.29
C TRP A 668 15.09 13.60 18.37
N ASN A 669 14.67 12.85 19.41
CA ASN A 669 13.25 12.49 19.60
C ASN A 669 12.36 13.73 19.72
N VAL A 670 12.84 14.81 20.39
CA VAL A 670 12.10 16.09 20.44
C VAL A 670 11.90 16.67 19.05
N LEU A 671 12.96 16.65 18.23
CA LEU A 671 12.94 17.22 16.88
C LEU A 671 12.05 16.42 15.90
N LEU A 672 11.66 15.18 16.21
CA LEU A 672 10.67 14.45 15.41
C LEU A 672 9.30 15.14 15.39
N GLY A 673 8.99 15.97 16.39
CA GLY A 673 7.78 16.77 16.43
C GLY A 673 7.81 18.04 15.57
N LEU A 674 8.94 18.37 14.92
CA LEU A 674 9.03 19.53 14.03
C LEU A 674 8.13 19.34 12.80
N LEU A 675 7.41 20.40 12.46
CA LEU A 675 6.56 20.53 11.28
C LEU A 675 7.12 21.54 10.29
#